data_1aeccfa577d0d953f4ac80040848a394
#
_entry.id   1aeccfa577d0d953f4ac80040848a394
#
_cell.length_a   1.000
_cell.length_b   1.000
_cell.length_c   1.000
_cell.angle_alpha   90.00
_cell.angle_beta   90.00
_cell.angle_gamma   90.00
#
_symmetry.space_group_name_H-M   'P 1'
#
loop_
_entity.id
_entity.type
_entity.pdbx_description
1 polymer ?
#
loop_
_entity_poly.entity_id
_entity_poly.type
_entity_poly.pdbx_seq_one_letter_code
_entity_poly.pdbx_strand_id
1 'polypeptide(L)'
;MEAEATTLLEFMKDNQKNQLVIPIYQRVYSWEKKQCEQLWDDIIKIGGDDKMDGHFIGSILYVLDGIKHSDNTLLIIDGQQRLTTITLLLTALRDHWSDKRKDIEDHYLINSDKNGDEKFRLILSESDKDTLLSLIDKDRRKPSEPSLKIVENFKLFEEWISKNTDKLETIFKGLEKLTIVWIALKKEKYDPQLIFESMNSKGIELTQTDLIRNYIVMETETEKQESFYNKYWRAMEEEFKQDKKLFDRFVRHYLTIKTREVPNINKVYVALKDYRQKEGIGIEDLLKDLQKYCGYFCQIAFKKEADKDLNKALGFLVDLEMDVIYPLLLELYSDYSDVVLSKADFIPIIALIESYICRRTVCGIPSSGLNKLFASFARHIQKDEYFKSLKAHFGSLTNNQKFPNNDEFKDRLITIDFYKFKKNKYFFERLENFDTKEPVDTKGLTTEHIMPQKLTEDTKEWERDLGENFQEIHNKYLHTIGNLTLTGYNTEYSNRSFQKKRDMEGGFKDSPLRLNQDLKNLESFGEEEIKKRANDLADLALKIWTYPKLDAETLEKYKPKKDKKEKKVYDLNSYKFGSHSRELFDILSKGIKALDERITENFNQGYISYKFSKNFVDIVVQTKDLKLYLNMKFNELQDEKNLARDMTNKGHSGNGDIEVKLETKENIPYCLGLIKQALEKQMGGRNRQ
;
A
#
# COMPACT_ATOMS: atom_id res chain seq x y z
N MET A 1 -0.23 -26.06 25.90
CA MET A 1 0.53 -26.16 24.67
C MET A 1 1.46 -27.35 24.82
N GLU A 2 1.34 -28.27 23.92
CA GLU A 2 2.21 -29.44 23.81
C GLU A 2 2.94 -29.29 22.47
N ALA A 3 4.23 -29.62 22.44
CA ALA A 3 5.02 -29.55 21.22
C ALA A 3 6.02 -30.69 21.21
N GLU A 4 6.14 -31.38 20.08
CA GLU A 4 7.04 -32.52 19.93
C GLU A 4 7.59 -32.58 18.50
N ALA A 5 8.81 -33.07 18.36
CA ALA A 5 9.43 -33.33 17.07
C ALA A 5 9.20 -34.79 16.68
N THR A 6 8.71 -35.02 15.47
CA THR A 6 8.47 -36.36 14.92
C THR A 6 8.62 -36.34 13.40
N THR A 7 8.54 -37.50 12.74
CA THR A 7 8.43 -37.49 11.29
C THR A 7 7.00 -37.16 10.84
N LEU A 8 6.86 -36.56 9.63
CA LEU A 8 5.53 -36.20 9.12
C LEU A 8 4.64 -37.42 8.93
N LEU A 9 5.19 -38.53 8.44
CA LEU A 9 4.42 -39.74 8.22
C LEU A 9 4.00 -40.40 9.55
N GLU A 10 4.84 -40.34 10.59
CA GLU A 10 4.44 -40.79 11.95
C GLU A 10 3.31 -39.90 12.50
N PHE A 11 3.43 -38.57 12.39
CA PHE A 11 2.36 -37.66 12.79
C PHE A 11 1.03 -38.00 12.11
N MET A 12 1.03 -38.25 10.79
CA MET A 12 -0.17 -38.63 10.05
C MET A 12 -0.71 -39.99 10.48
N LYS A 13 0.18 -40.96 10.79
CA LYS A 13 -0.19 -42.30 11.21
C LYS A 13 -0.72 -42.32 12.64
N ASP A 14 -0.09 -41.63 13.60
CA ASP A 14 -0.55 -41.52 14.97
C ASP A 14 -1.89 -40.85 15.09
N ASN A 15 -2.20 -39.93 14.15
CA ASN A 15 -3.50 -39.28 14.02
C ASN A 15 -4.46 -39.99 13.05
N GLN A 16 -4.23 -41.28 12.76
CA GLN A 16 -5.08 -42.00 11.79
C GLN A 16 -6.57 -42.12 12.18
N LYS A 17 -6.91 -41.97 13.46
CA LYS A 17 -8.30 -41.92 13.94
C LYS A 17 -8.90 -40.50 13.84
N ASN A 18 -8.06 -39.51 13.67
CA ASN A 18 -8.41 -38.10 13.60
C ASN A 18 -8.53 -37.65 12.14
N GLN A 19 -9.35 -36.65 11.90
CA GLN A 19 -9.42 -35.96 10.62
C GLN A 19 -8.67 -34.62 10.73
N LEU A 20 -7.73 -34.39 9.84
CA LEU A 20 -7.04 -33.11 9.71
C LEU A 20 -7.92 -32.19 8.87
N VAL A 21 -8.40 -31.10 9.44
CA VAL A 21 -9.30 -30.18 8.77
C VAL A 21 -8.63 -28.81 8.61
N ILE A 22 -8.53 -28.36 7.38
CA ILE A 22 -8.12 -26.99 7.09
C ILE A 22 -9.36 -26.09 7.19
N PRO A 23 -9.43 -25.20 8.20
CA PRO A 23 -10.59 -24.33 8.38
C PRO A 23 -10.86 -23.44 7.17
N ILE A 24 -12.13 -23.07 6.97
CA ILE A 24 -12.59 -22.27 5.82
C ILE A 24 -11.89 -20.90 5.70
N TYR A 25 -11.44 -20.35 6.79
CA TYR A 25 -10.72 -19.07 6.83
C TYR A 25 -9.25 -19.17 6.45
N GLN A 26 -8.72 -20.37 6.30
CA GLN A 26 -7.37 -20.55 5.79
C GLN A 26 -7.34 -20.29 4.28
N ARG A 27 -6.21 -19.76 3.80
CA ARG A 27 -6.05 -19.52 2.37
C ARG A 27 -6.14 -20.82 1.58
N VAL A 28 -6.64 -20.72 0.36
CA VAL A 28 -6.60 -21.83 -0.61
C VAL A 28 -5.17 -22.29 -0.87
N TYR A 29 -5.03 -23.50 -1.37
CA TYR A 29 -3.72 -24.04 -1.75
C TYR A 29 -3.04 -23.17 -2.82
N SER A 30 -1.80 -22.78 -2.55
CA SER A 30 -1.12 -21.73 -3.34
C SER A 30 0.33 -22.02 -3.69
N TRP A 31 0.86 -23.21 -3.34
CA TRP A 31 2.20 -23.58 -3.77
C TRP A 31 2.28 -23.66 -5.30
N GLU A 32 3.39 -23.16 -5.82
CA GLU A 32 3.72 -23.20 -7.22
C GLU A 32 4.74 -24.31 -7.50
N LYS A 33 4.99 -24.58 -8.76
CA LYS A 33 5.95 -25.57 -9.23
C LYS A 33 7.29 -25.49 -8.48
N LYS A 34 7.81 -24.28 -8.25
CA LYS A 34 9.11 -24.09 -7.56
C LYS A 34 9.15 -24.65 -6.15
N GLN A 35 8.10 -24.48 -5.34
CA GLN A 35 8.05 -25.04 -4.00
C GLN A 35 7.91 -26.57 -4.03
N CYS A 36 7.15 -27.10 -5.00
CA CYS A 36 7.00 -28.53 -5.20
C CYS A 36 8.33 -29.16 -5.66
N GLU A 37 9.08 -28.51 -6.56
CA GLU A 37 10.41 -28.93 -7.02
C GLU A 37 11.39 -29.00 -5.86
N GLN A 38 11.44 -27.96 -5.05
CA GLN A 38 12.32 -27.94 -3.87
C GLN A 38 12.02 -29.09 -2.92
N LEU A 39 10.74 -29.32 -2.59
CA LEU A 39 10.35 -30.43 -1.72
C LEU A 39 10.70 -31.79 -2.35
N TRP A 40 10.47 -31.96 -3.66
CA TRP A 40 10.81 -33.17 -4.39
C TRP A 40 12.31 -33.47 -4.37
N ASP A 41 13.14 -32.47 -4.64
CA ASP A 41 14.60 -32.58 -4.63
C ASP A 41 15.11 -32.95 -3.23
N ASP A 42 14.54 -32.35 -2.19
CA ASP A 42 14.86 -32.69 -0.79
C ASP A 42 14.49 -34.14 -0.49
N ILE A 43 13.33 -34.63 -0.90
CA ILE A 43 12.88 -36.01 -0.69
C ILE A 43 13.80 -37.01 -1.42
N ILE A 44 14.12 -36.78 -2.68
CA ILE A 44 15.01 -37.64 -3.45
C ILE A 44 16.41 -37.71 -2.82
N LYS A 45 16.93 -36.55 -2.42
CA LYS A 45 18.25 -36.43 -1.80
C LYS A 45 18.34 -37.20 -0.50
N ILE A 46 17.41 -37.01 0.44
CA ILE A 46 17.44 -37.67 1.76
C ILE A 46 17.07 -39.14 1.68
N GLY A 47 16.21 -39.55 0.74
CA GLY A 47 15.84 -40.93 0.52
C GLY A 47 16.98 -41.76 -0.09
N GLY A 48 17.88 -41.14 -0.84
CA GLY A 48 19.05 -41.75 -1.43
C GLY A 48 20.29 -41.73 -0.54
N ASP A 49 20.27 -41.06 0.61
CA ASP A 49 21.41 -40.99 1.54
C ASP A 49 21.06 -41.63 2.90
N ASP A 50 21.61 -42.80 3.14
CA ASP A 50 21.40 -43.55 4.39
C ASP A 50 22.10 -42.93 5.62
N LYS A 51 22.98 -41.91 5.40
CA LYS A 51 23.66 -41.19 6.49
C LYS A 51 22.83 -39.99 7.00
N MET A 52 21.82 -39.60 6.27
CA MET A 52 20.92 -38.53 6.70
C MET A 52 19.73 -39.10 7.47
N ASP A 53 19.62 -38.74 8.75
CA ASP A 53 18.57 -39.26 9.63
C ASP A 53 17.23 -38.50 9.49
N GLY A 54 17.22 -37.27 8.96
CA GLY A 54 16.01 -36.52 8.77
C GLY A 54 16.21 -35.16 8.08
N HIS A 55 15.13 -34.61 7.56
CA HIS A 55 15.09 -33.27 6.98
C HIS A 55 13.91 -32.48 7.55
N PHE A 56 14.20 -31.36 8.21
CA PHE A 56 13.20 -30.54 8.86
C PHE A 56 12.47 -29.66 7.85
N ILE A 57 11.14 -29.86 7.71
CA ILE A 57 10.29 -29.13 6.79
C ILE A 57 9.40 -28.07 7.46
N GLY A 58 9.52 -27.86 8.76
CA GLY A 58 8.81 -26.83 9.52
C GLY A 58 7.83 -27.38 10.55
N SER A 59 6.92 -26.53 11.05
CA SER A 59 5.96 -26.88 12.10
C SER A 59 4.56 -27.14 11.54
N ILE A 60 3.76 -27.93 12.28
CA ILE A 60 2.31 -28.06 12.11
C ILE A 60 1.65 -27.59 13.40
N LEU A 61 0.84 -26.54 13.30
CA LEU A 61 0.08 -26.01 14.42
C LEU A 61 -1.39 -26.39 14.27
N TYR A 62 -1.97 -26.98 15.30
CA TYR A 62 -3.37 -27.34 15.31
C TYR A 62 -4.06 -27.08 16.64
N VAL A 63 -5.37 -26.93 16.59
CA VAL A 63 -6.25 -26.81 17.75
C VAL A 63 -7.07 -28.09 17.88
N LEU A 64 -7.14 -28.62 19.11
CA LEU A 64 -8.08 -29.68 19.44
C LEU A 64 -9.48 -29.03 19.58
N ASP A 65 -10.38 -29.37 18.68
CA ASP A 65 -11.79 -28.91 18.74
C ASP A 65 -12.57 -29.84 19.67
N GLY A 66 -12.53 -29.55 20.96
CA GLY A 66 -13.13 -30.34 22.02
C GLY A 66 -14.62 -30.15 22.25
N ILE A 67 -15.37 -29.48 21.36
CA ILE A 67 -16.80 -29.17 21.56
C ILE A 67 -17.57 -29.34 20.25
N LYS A 68 -18.24 -30.48 20.07
CA LYS A 68 -19.44 -30.74 19.29
C LYS A 68 -19.44 -31.61 18.04
N HIS A 69 -18.34 -31.99 17.42
CA HIS A 69 -18.44 -33.03 16.37
C HIS A 69 -17.30 -34.03 16.52
N SER A 70 -17.59 -35.19 17.07
CA SER A 70 -16.69 -36.31 17.32
C SER A 70 -15.29 -35.93 17.87
N ASP A 71 -14.82 -36.60 18.88
CA ASP A 71 -13.52 -36.40 19.58
C ASP A 71 -12.25 -36.51 18.68
N ASN A 72 -12.42 -36.41 17.36
CA ASN A 72 -11.41 -36.83 16.36
C ASN A 72 -11.09 -35.77 15.29
N THR A 73 -11.34 -34.48 15.50
CA THR A 73 -11.00 -33.46 14.51
C THR A 73 -9.87 -32.56 15.00
N LEU A 74 -8.81 -32.44 14.18
CA LEU A 74 -7.69 -31.52 14.40
C LEU A 74 -7.80 -30.36 13.41
N LEU A 75 -8.09 -29.15 13.91
CA LEU A 75 -8.14 -27.95 13.10
C LEU A 75 -6.73 -27.41 12.85
N ILE A 76 -6.26 -27.48 11.63
CA ILE A 76 -4.92 -27.06 11.23
C ILE A 76 -4.85 -25.54 11.09
N ILE A 77 -4.03 -24.90 11.92
CA ILE A 77 -3.84 -23.45 11.95
C ILE A 77 -2.62 -23.03 11.12
N ASP A 78 -1.55 -23.83 11.12
CA ASP A 78 -0.39 -23.65 10.25
C ASP A 78 0.13 -25.00 9.75
N GLY A 79 0.82 -25.00 8.60
CA GLY A 79 1.33 -26.20 7.95
C GLY A 79 0.43 -26.75 6.83
N GLN A 80 -0.70 -26.12 6.55
CA GLN A 80 -1.69 -26.56 5.55
C GLN A 80 -1.12 -26.81 4.15
N GLN A 81 -0.25 -25.91 3.66
CA GLN A 81 0.34 -26.06 2.32
C GLN A 81 1.19 -27.32 2.22
N ARG A 82 2.00 -27.59 3.25
CA ARG A 82 2.84 -28.80 3.35
C ARG A 82 2.00 -30.07 3.41
N LEU A 83 1.00 -30.10 4.29
CA LEU A 83 0.09 -31.24 4.39
C LEU A 83 -0.63 -31.52 3.08
N THR A 84 -1.14 -30.49 2.42
CA THR A 84 -1.79 -30.62 1.11
C THR A 84 -0.80 -31.16 0.07
N THR A 85 0.40 -30.60 -0.03
CA THR A 85 1.39 -31.03 -1.03
C THR A 85 1.84 -32.48 -0.80
N ILE A 86 2.08 -32.88 0.44
CA ILE A 86 2.44 -34.25 0.77
C ILE A 86 1.26 -35.21 0.49
N THR A 87 0.02 -34.81 0.78
CA THR A 87 -1.16 -35.62 0.41
C THR A 87 -1.28 -35.80 -1.10
N LEU A 88 -1.01 -34.76 -1.90
CA LEU A 88 -0.98 -34.89 -3.38
C LEU A 88 0.13 -35.84 -3.85
N LEU A 89 1.35 -35.73 -3.26
CA LEU A 89 2.45 -36.62 -3.60
C LEU A 89 2.17 -38.08 -3.20
N LEU A 90 1.62 -38.33 -2.00
CA LEU A 90 1.21 -39.65 -1.55
C LEU A 90 0.09 -40.24 -2.44
N THR A 91 -0.86 -39.40 -2.89
CA THR A 91 -1.91 -39.83 -3.81
C THR A 91 -1.33 -40.26 -5.16
N ALA A 92 -0.40 -39.46 -5.71
CA ALA A 92 0.30 -39.80 -6.96
C ALA A 92 1.16 -41.08 -6.78
N LEU A 93 1.89 -41.20 -5.66
CA LEU A 93 2.71 -42.39 -5.39
C LEU A 93 1.86 -43.66 -5.26
N ARG A 94 0.73 -43.60 -4.55
CA ARG A 94 -0.26 -44.70 -4.48
C ARG A 94 -0.68 -45.18 -5.86
N ASP A 95 -0.91 -44.25 -6.78
CA ASP A 95 -1.42 -44.57 -8.11
C ASP A 95 -0.36 -45.26 -9.01
N HIS A 96 0.92 -45.05 -8.72
CA HIS A 96 2.05 -45.60 -9.48
C HIS A 96 2.73 -46.80 -8.81
N TRP A 97 2.34 -47.17 -7.56
CA TRP A 97 3.00 -48.25 -6.81
C TRP A 97 2.00 -49.30 -6.31
N SER A 98 1.78 -50.32 -7.15
CA SER A 98 0.81 -51.41 -6.90
C SER A 98 1.01 -52.10 -5.56
N ASP A 99 2.25 -52.40 -5.18
CA ASP A 99 2.59 -53.21 -4.02
C ASP A 99 2.37 -52.46 -2.69
N LYS A 100 2.50 -51.14 -2.70
CA LYS A 100 2.28 -50.27 -1.56
C LYS A 100 0.99 -49.48 -1.61
N ARG A 101 0.16 -49.69 -2.62
CA ARG A 101 -1.07 -48.95 -2.84
C ARG A 101 -1.98 -48.93 -1.63
N LYS A 102 -2.30 -50.10 -1.10
CA LYS A 102 -3.19 -50.24 0.04
C LYS A 102 -2.58 -49.68 1.33
N ASP A 103 -1.30 -49.88 1.54
CA ASP A 103 -0.57 -49.37 2.68
C ASP A 103 -0.59 -47.83 2.75
N ILE A 104 -0.32 -47.16 1.60
CA ILE A 104 -0.38 -45.70 1.50
C ILE A 104 -1.83 -45.20 1.70
N GLU A 105 -2.81 -45.85 1.10
CA GLU A 105 -4.21 -45.46 1.18
C GLU A 105 -4.72 -45.52 2.62
N ASP A 106 -4.57 -46.68 3.31
CA ASP A 106 -5.10 -46.94 4.64
C ASP A 106 -4.41 -46.11 5.72
N HIS A 107 -3.10 -45.86 5.61
CA HIS A 107 -2.35 -45.13 6.63
C HIS A 107 -2.42 -43.58 6.47
N TYR A 108 -2.50 -43.08 5.24
CA TYR A 108 -2.28 -41.63 5.00
C TYR A 108 -3.42 -40.90 4.29
N LEU A 109 -4.27 -41.59 3.54
CA LEU A 109 -5.27 -40.95 2.68
C LEU A 109 -6.71 -41.17 3.14
N ILE A 110 -7.06 -42.41 3.49
CA ILE A 110 -8.43 -42.83 3.80
C ILE A 110 -8.49 -43.56 5.13
N ASN A 111 -9.56 -43.37 5.87
CA ASN A 111 -9.95 -44.14 7.03
C ASN A 111 -11.10 -45.07 6.61
N SER A 112 -10.79 -46.34 6.42
CA SER A 112 -11.75 -47.35 5.91
C SER A 112 -12.90 -47.62 6.87
N ASP A 113 -12.83 -47.24 8.16
CA ASP A 113 -13.86 -47.39 9.17
C ASP A 113 -14.94 -46.30 9.10
N LYS A 114 -14.72 -45.27 8.25
CA LYS A 114 -15.59 -44.11 8.11
C LYS A 114 -16.26 -44.03 6.75
N ASN A 115 -17.36 -43.28 6.64
CA ASN A 115 -18.12 -43.09 5.40
C ASN A 115 -18.19 -41.60 5.00
N GLY A 116 -18.58 -41.36 3.76
CA GLY A 116 -18.74 -39.99 3.26
C GLY A 116 -17.42 -39.21 3.26
N ASP A 117 -17.46 -37.93 3.63
CA ASP A 117 -16.28 -37.08 3.70
C ASP A 117 -15.40 -37.36 4.94
N GLU A 118 -15.96 -37.99 5.97
CA GLU A 118 -15.23 -38.34 7.19
C GLU A 118 -14.15 -39.44 6.95
N LYS A 119 -14.27 -40.19 5.84
CA LYS A 119 -13.26 -41.18 5.48
C LYS A 119 -11.91 -40.59 5.06
N PHE A 120 -11.85 -39.34 4.59
CA PHE A 120 -10.61 -38.72 4.15
C PHE A 120 -9.81 -38.15 5.32
N ARG A 121 -8.50 -38.40 5.33
CA ARG A 121 -7.59 -37.96 6.38
C ARG A 121 -7.40 -36.45 6.40
N LEU A 122 -7.39 -35.81 5.24
CA LEU A 122 -7.24 -34.37 5.09
C LEU A 122 -8.47 -33.79 4.37
N ILE A 123 -9.09 -32.81 5.01
CA ILE A 123 -10.16 -31.99 4.42
C ILE A 123 -9.64 -30.58 4.22
N LEU A 124 -9.71 -30.11 2.99
CA LEU A 124 -9.35 -28.72 2.64
C LEU A 124 -10.58 -27.81 2.72
N SER A 125 -10.34 -26.50 2.60
CA SER A 125 -11.41 -25.51 2.48
C SER A 125 -12.05 -25.57 1.10
N GLU A 126 -13.33 -25.26 1.03
CA GLU A 126 -14.27 -25.16 -0.11
C GLU A 126 -13.78 -25.60 -1.51
N SER A 127 -13.17 -24.67 -2.28
CA SER A 127 -12.79 -24.94 -3.69
C SER A 127 -11.72 -26.02 -3.84
N ASP A 128 -10.86 -26.16 -2.85
CA ASP A 128 -9.78 -27.14 -2.84
C ASP A 128 -10.27 -28.52 -2.39
N LYS A 129 -11.30 -28.57 -1.52
CA LYS A 129 -11.85 -29.80 -0.95
C LYS A 129 -12.25 -30.79 -2.03
N ASP A 130 -13.24 -30.45 -2.84
CA ASP A 130 -13.80 -31.39 -3.82
C ASP A 130 -12.77 -31.78 -4.89
N THR A 131 -11.83 -30.88 -5.21
CA THR A 131 -10.74 -31.21 -6.11
C THR A 131 -9.83 -32.26 -5.50
N LEU A 132 -9.33 -32.08 -4.27
CA LEU A 132 -8.48 -33.06 -3.59
C LEU A 132 -9.19 -34.40 -3.43
N LEU A 133 -10.42 -34.37 -2.93
CA LEU A 133 -11.18 -35.60 -2.68
C LEU A 133 -11.43 -36.40 -3.96
N SER A 134 -11.66 -35.73 -5.11
CA SER A 134 -11.79 -36.40 -6.42
C SER A 134 -10.49 -36.98 -6.96
N LEU A 135 -9.32 -36.52 -6.50
CA LEU A 135 -8.02 -37.12 -6.82
C LEU A 135 -7.73 -38.38 -5.97
N ILE A 136 -8.11 -38.31 -4.69
CA ILE A 136 -7.94 -39.44 -3.76
C ILE A 136 -8.93 -40.57 -4.10
N ASP A 137 -10.20 -40.24 -4.29
CA ASP A 137 -11.28 -41.18 -4.63
C ASP A 137 -11.74 -40.97 -6.08
N LYS A 138 -11.31 -41.88 -6.96
CA LYS A 138 -11.56 -41.78 -8.41
C LYS A 138 -13.04 -42.01 -8.79
N ASP A 139 -13.83 -42.60 -7.88
CA ASP A 139 -15.27 -42.82 -8.08
C ASP A 139 -16.07 -41.54 -7.77
N ARG A 140 -15.43 -40.56 -7.13
CA ARG A 140 -16.04 -39.27 -6.84
C ARG A 140 -16.10 -38.39 -8.09
N ARG A 141 -17.23 -37.74 -8.30
CA ARG A 141 -17.43 -36.80 -9.41
C ARG A 141 -16.43 -35.63 -9.29
N LYS A 142 -15.71 -35.32 -10.36
CA LYS A 142 -14.85 -34.15 -10.43
C LYS A 142 -15.69 -32.88 -10.34
N PRO A 143 -15.24 -31.86 -9.58
CA PRO A 143 -15.94 -30.58 -9.51
C PRO A 143 -15.95 -29.89 -10.89
N SER A 144 -17.02 -29.08 -11.13
CA SER A 144 -17.15 -28.30 -12.37
C SER A 144 -16.05 -27.25 -12.52
N GLU A 145 -15.62 -26.70 -11.40
CA GLU A 145 -14.54 -25.71 -11.31
C GLU A 145 -13.45 -26.24 -10.37
N PRO A 146 -12.50 -27.03 -10.88
CA PRO A 146 -11.44 -27.59 -10.04
C PRO A 146 -10.40 -26.53 -9.67
N SER A 147 -9.82 -26.68 -8.47
CA SER A 147 -8.66 -25.90 -8.05
C SER A 147 -7.46 -26.14 -8.97
N LEU A 148 -7.11 -25.12 -9.75
CA LEU A 148 -6.05 -25.23 -10.78
C LEU A 148 -4.70 -25.62 -10.16
N LYS A 149 -4.33 -25.02 -9.01
CA LYS A 149 -3.05 -25.32 -8.35
C LYS A 149 -2.96 -26.74 -7.83
N ILE A 150 -4.05 -27.30 -7.30
CA ILE A 150 -4.09 -28.70 -6.87
C ILE A 150 -3.89 -29.63 -8.07
N VAL A 151 -4.62 -29.36 -9.17
CA VAL A 151 -4.53 -30.19 -10.38
C VAL A 151 -3.16 -30.09 -11.05
N GLU A 152 -2.60 -28.87 -11.16
CA GLU A 152 -1.27 -28.62 -11.72
C GLU A 152 -0.19 -29.38 -10.93
N ASN A 153 -0.16 -29.22 -9.60
CA ASN A 153 0.85 -29.83 -8.77
C ASN A 153 0.69 -31.35 -8.65
N PHE A 154 -0.54 -31.86 -8.65
CA PHE A 154 -0.77 -33.30 -8.73
C PHE A 154 -0.18 -33.90 -10.00
N LYS A 155 -0.46 -33.28 -11.17
CA LYS A 155 0.12 -33.70 -12.45
C LYS A 155 1.64 -33.65 -12.48
N LEU A 156 2.26 -32.64 -11.83
CA LEU A 156 3.72 -32.57 -11.70
C LEU A 156 4.26 -33.79 -10.96
N PHE A 157 3.64 -34.18 -9.84
CA PHE A 157 4.06 -35.36 -9.09
C PHE A 157 3.82 -36.65 -9.89
N GLU A 158 2.70 -36.80 -10.58
CA GLU A 158 2.48 -37.93 -11.47
C GLU A 158 3.58 -38.04 -12.56
N GLU A 159 3.93 -36.90 -13.18
CA GLU A 159 5.00 -36.85 -14.20
C GLU A 159 6.38 -37.23 -13.61
N TRP A 160 6.72 -36.69 -12.44
CA TRP A 160 8.01 -36.98 -11.82
C TRP A 160 8.11 -38.42 -11.34
N ILE A 161 7.07 -38.97 -10.76
CA ILE A 161 7.03 -40.38 -10.34
C ILE A 161 7.10 -41.31 -11.55
N SER A 162 6.35 -41.03 -12.62
CA SER A 162 6.37 -41.87 -13.84
C SER A 162 7.75 -41.93 -14.52
N LYS A 163 8.56 -40.86 -14.37
CA LYS A 163 9.95 -40.82 -14.85
C LYS A 163 10.95 -41.47 -13.91
N ASN A 164 10.57 -41.84 -12.69
CA ASN A 164 11.41 -42.39 -11.64
C ASN A 164 10.80 -43.65 -11.00
N THR A 165 10.16 -44.50 -11.81
CA THR A 165 9.51 -45.72 -11.31
C THR A 165 10.50 -46.72 -10.73
N ASP A 166 11.78 -46.64 -11.04
CA ASP A 166 12.89 -47.38 -10.44
C ASP A 166 13.28 -46.86 -9.02
N LYS A 167 12.76 -45.69 -8.60
CA LYS A 167 13.12 -45.03 -7.34
C LYS A 167 11.94 -44.88 -6.37
N LEU A 168 10.83 -45.62 -6.53
CA LEU A 168 9.65 -45.50 -5.67
C LEU A 168 10.00 -45.72 -4.20
N GLU A 169 10.86 -46.73 -3.91
CA GLU A 169 11.36 -47.00 -2.56
C GLU A 169 12.17 -45.83 -2.00
N THR A 170 13.03 -45.21 -2.83
CA THR A 170 13.83 -44.04 -2.43
C THR A 170 12.93 -42.84 -2.12
N ILE A 171 11.90 -42.60 -2.93
CA ILE A 171 10.92 -41.53 -2.70
C ILE A 171 10.22 -41.74 -1.36
N PHE A 172 9.76 -42.96 -1.08
CA PHE A 172 9.05 -43.27 0.16
C PHE A 172 9.96 -43.17 1.39
N LYS A 173 11.19 -43.68 1.33
CA LYS A 173 12.21 -43.50 2.36
C LYS A 173 12.49 -42.01 2.63
N GLY A 174 12.52 -41.20 1.57
CA GLY A 174 12.65 -39.76 1.70
C GLY A 174 11.48 -39.11 2.45
N LEU A 175 10.25 -39.54 2.16
CA LEU A 175 9.05 -39.10 2.88
C LEU A 175 9.07 -39.50 4.34
N GLU A 176 9.53 -40.72 4.70
CA GLU A 176 9.68 -41.19 6.08
C GLU A 176 10.69 -40.38 6.89
N LYS A 177 11.68 -39.77 6.24
CA LYS A 177 12.72 -38.94 6.88
C LYS A 177 12.34 -37.45 6.97
N LEU A 178 11.17 -37.01 6.46
CA LEU A 178 10.70 -35.64 6.65
C LEU A 178 10.30 -35.40 8.10
N THR A 179 10.97 -34.49 8.78
CA THR A 179 10.70 -34.17 10.20
C THR A 179 9.94 -32.85 10.33
N ILE A 180 9.07 -32.82 11.32
CA ILE A 180 8.26 -31.67 11.71
C ILE A 180 8.34 -31.44 13.22
N VAL A 181 7.92 -30.25 13.66
CA VAL A 181 7.50 -30.00 15.04
C VAL A 181 6.01 -29.75 15.04
N TRP A 182 5.23 -30.65 15.64
CA TRP A 182 3.81 -30.36 15.83
C TRP A 182 3.57 -29.62 17.14
N ILE A 183 2.56 -28.76 17.14
CA ILE A 183 2.16 -27.93 18.27
C ILE A 183 0.65 -28.01 18.43
N ALA A 184 0.22 -28.60 19.56
CA ALA A 184 -1.19 -28.72 19.93
C ALA A 184 -1.60 -27.60 20.87
N LEU A 185 -2.67 -26.88 20.52
CA LEU A 185 -3.25 -25.84 21.33
C LEU A 185 -4.59 -26.30 21.92
N LYS A 186 -4.81 -26.00 23.21
CA LYS A 186 -6.12 -26.13 23.85
C LYS A 186 -6.80 -24.75 23.79
N LYS A 187 -7.94 -24.65 23.09
CA LYS A 187 -8.69 -23.41 22.84
C LYS A 187 -9.00 -22.61 24.11
N GLU A 188 -9.21 -23.30 25.23
CA GLU A 188 -9.53 -22.69 26.53
C GLU A 188 -8.35 -21.96 27.21
N LYS A 189 -7.10 -22.30 26.87
CA LYS A 189 -5.91 -21.82 27.56
C LYS A 189 -5.05 -20.86 26.74
N TYR A 190 -5.19 -20.86 25.43
CA TYR A 190 -4.33 -20.13 24.51
C TYR A 190 -5.17 -19.48 23.43
N ASP A 191 -4.85 -18.25 23.09
CA ASP A 191 -5.40 -17.56 21.92
C ASP A 191 -4.68 -18.08 20.65
N PRO A 192 -5.33 -18.90 19.82
CA PRO A 192 -4.73 -19.46 18.62
C PRO A 192 -4.24 -18.37 17.64
N GLN A 193 -4.92 -17.21 17.64
CA GLN A 193 -4.58 -16.09 16.78
C GLN A 193 -3.22 -15.47 17.14
N LEU A 194 -2.96 -15.25 18.44
CA LEU A 194 -1.67 -14.69 18.89
C LEU A 194 -0.50 -15.62 18.57
N ILE A 195 -0.72 -16.93 18.69
CA ILE A 195 0.32 -17.93 18.37
C ILE A 195 0.56 -17.99 16.87
N PHE A 196 -0.51 -18.00 16.08
CA PHE A 196 -0.46 -17.94 14.61
C PHE A 196 0.30 -16.69 14.12
N GLU A 197 0.03 -15.51 14.69
CA GLU A 197 0.74 -14.27 14.38
C GLU A 197 2.25 -14.36 14.67
N SER A 198 2.62 -14.99 15.81
CA SER A 198 4.01 -15.11 16.22
C SER A 198 4.80 -16.11 15.35
N MET A 199 4.16 -17.14 14.83
CA MET A 199 4.79 -18.22 14.05
C MET A 199 4.90 -17.89 12.55
N ASN A 200 3.97 -17.12 11.99
CA ASN A 200 3.96 -16.77 10.56
C ASN A 200 5.13 -15.87 10.13
N SER A 201 5.99 -15.45 11.03
CA SER A 201 7.18 -14.64 10.71
C SER A 201 8.24 -15.37 9.84
N LYS A 202 8.08 -16.65 9.55
CA LYS A 202 9.08 -17.51 8.85
C LYS A 202 8.56 -18.18 7.56
N GLY A 203 7.28 -17.95 7.15
CA GLY A 203 6.67 -18.57 5.96
C GLY A 203 6.45 -17.60 4.80
N ILE A 204 5.61 -17.98 3.81
CA ILE A 204 5.11 -17.05 2.80
C ILE A 204 4.30 -15.99 3.54
N GLU A 205 4.73 -14.73 3.39
CA GLU A 205 4.13 -13.58 4.06
C GLU A 205 2.63 -13.49 3.77
N LEU A 206 1.80 -13.52 4.82
CA LEU A 206 0.36 -13.34 4.69
C LEU A 206 0.05 -11.88 4.39
N THR A 207 -0.97 -11.65 3.56
CA THR A 207 -1.49 -10.30 3.36
C THR A 207 -2.18 -9.81 4.64
N GLN A 208 -2.33 -8.50 4.78
CA GLN A 208 -3.05 -7.93 5.93
C GLN A 208 -4.50 -8.41 5.97
N THR A 209 -5.14 -8.60 4.82
CA THR A 209 -6.50 -9.12 4.69
C THR A 209 -6.61 -10.59 5.04
N ASP A 210 -5.59 -11.42 4.79
CA ASP A 210 -5.55 -12.81 5.28
C ASP A 210 -5.54 -12.84 6.82
N LEU A 211 -4.75 -11.97 7.47
CA LEU A 211 -4.72 -11.84 8.93
C LEU A 211 -6.08 -11.37 9.49
N ILE A 212 -6.71 -10.41 8.82
CA ILE A 212 -8.03 -9.88 9.21
C ILE A 212 -9.09 -10.97 9.09
N ARG A 213 -9.10 -11.73 7.99
CA ARG A 213 -10.00 -12.85 7.80
C ARG A 213 -9.90 -13.85 8.95
N ASN A 214 -8.68 -14.29 9.27
CA ASN A 214 -8.43 -15.23 10.34
C ASN A 214 -8.93 -14.68 11.68
N TYR A 215 -8.63 -13.42 11.99
CA TYR A 215 -9.10 -12.73 13.20
C TYR A 215 -10.63 -12.73 13.30
N ILE A 216 -11.32 -12.31 12.24
CA ILE A 216 -12.78 -12.22 12.21
C ILE A 216 -13.40 -13.58 12.46
N VAL A 217 -12.91 -14.63 11.78
CA VAL A 217 -13.50 -15.96 11.92
C VAL A 217 -13.17 -16.58 13.28
N MET A 218 -11.95 -16.40 13.79
CA MET A 218 -11.58 -16.94 15.12
C MET A 218 -12.34 -16.25 16.27
N GLU A 219 -12.68 -14.97 16.14
CA GLU A 219 -13.49 -14.20 17.11
C GLU A 219 -15.00 -14.49 16.99
N THR A 220 -15.40 -15.22 15.95
CA THR A 220 -16.81 -15.60 15.71
C THR A 220 -17.09 -16.95 16.34
N GLU A 221 -18.31 -17.11 16.91
CA GLU A 221 -18.80 -18.40 17.40
C GLU A 221 -18.73 -19.46 16.29
N THR A 222 -18.26 -20.66 16.59
CA THR A 222 -17.97 -21.73 15.63
C THR A 222 -19.18 -22.01 14.69
N GLU A 223 -20.38 -21.94 15.22
CA GLU A 223 -21.64 -22.18 14.47
C GLU A 223 -21.95 -21.09 13.42
N LYS A 224 -21.37 -19.89 13.60
CA LYS A 224 -21.58 -18.73 12.71
C LYS A 224 -20.42 -18.49 11.75
N GLN A 225 -19.28 -19.13 11.96
CA GLN A 225 -18.04 -18.88 11.21
C GLN A 225 -18.24 -19.02 9.70
N GLU A 226 -18.78 -20.17 9.28
CA GLU A 226 -19.04 -20.46 7.87
C GLU A 226 -20.07 -19.51 7.26
N SER A 227 -21.15 -19.21 8.00
CA SER A 227 -22.19 -18.29 7.56
C SER A 227 -21.63 -16.87 7.36
N PHE A 228 -20.82 -16.35 8.29
CA PHE A 228 -20.25 -15.01 8.19
C PHE A 228 -19.20 -14.92 7.10
N TYR A 229 -18.36 -15.94 6.96
CA TYR A 229 -17.40 -16.00 5.88
C TYR A 229 -18.11 -15.97 4.52
N ASN A 230 -19.06 -16.88 4.27
CA ASN A 230 -19.76 -16.98 2.99
C ASN A 230 -20.62 -15.76 2.68
N LYS A 231 -21.31 -15.21 3.70
CA LYS A 231 -22.24 -14.08 3.50
C LYS A 231 -21.53 -12.75 3.27
N TYR A 232 -20.42 -12.51 3.95
CA TYR A 232 -19.78 -11.20 3.95
C TYR A 232 -18.38 -11.22 3.35
N TRP A 233 -17.49 -12.08 3.87
CA TRP A 233 -16.07 -11.99 3.53
C TRP A 233 -15.77 -12.50 2.12
N ARG A 234 -16.30 -13.65 1.76
CA ARG A 234 -16.06 -14.29 0.45
C ARG A 234 -16.42 -13.37 -0.71
N ALA A 235 -17.59 -12.70 -0.63
CA ALA A 235 -18.03 -11.77 -1.67
C ALA A 235 -17.00 -10.63 -1.87
N MET A 236 -16.39 -10.14 -0.79
CA MET A 236 -15.31 -9.13 -0.87
C MET A 236 -14.04 -9.72 -1.48
N GLU A 237 -13.62 -10.93 -1.06
CA GLU A 237 -12.42 -11.58 -1.62
C GLU A 237 -12.53 -11.80 -3.13
N GLU A 238 -13.70 -12.19 -3.62
CA GLU A 238 -13.93 -12.43 -5.05
C GLU A 238 -13.74 -11.15 -5.88
N GLU A 239 -14.16 -9.98 -5.38
CA GLU A 239 -13.93 -8.69 -6.04
C GLU A 239 -12.43 -8.36 -6.21
N PHE A 240 -11.59 -8.79 -5.27
CA PHE A 240 -10.15 -8.53 -5.30
C PHE A 240 -9.30 -9.73 -5.76
N LYS A 241 -9.91 -10.75 -6.35
CA LYS A 241 -9.25 -12.01 -6.73
C LYS A 241 -7.99 -11.80 -7.59
N GLN A 242 -7.98 -10.77 -8.44
CA GLN A 242 -6.86 -10.46 -9.33
C GLN A 242 -5.77 -9.61 -8.67
N ASP A 243 -6.10 -8.83 -7.61
CA ASP A 243 -5.16 -7.99 -6.88
C ASP A 243 -5.46 -7.96 -5.38
N LYS A 244 -4.92 -8.92 -4.65
CA LYS A 244 -5.05 -9.01 -3.19
C LYS A 244 -4.43 -7.81 -2.45
N LYS A 245 -3.41 -7.15 -3.03
CA LYS A 245 -2.81 -5.96 -2.44
C LYS A 245 -3.77 -4.77 -2.48
N LEU A 246 -4.66 -4.74 -3.45
CA LEU A 246 -5.70 -3.72 -3.53
C LEU A 246 -6.73 -3.89 -2.40
N PHE A 247 -6.99 -5.12 -1.96
CA PHE A 247 -7.85 -5.39 -0.80
C PHE A 247 -7.24 -4.81 0.50
N ASP A 248 -5.94 -5.01 0.74
CA ASP A 248 -5.24 -4.40 1.88
C ASP A 248 -5.33 -2.85 1.83
N ARG A 249 -5.22 -2.25 0.64
CA ARG A 249 -5.39 -0.80 0.44
C ARG A 249 -6.82 -0.35 0.75
N PHE A 250 -7.82 -1.09 0.27
CA PHE A 250 -9.22 -0.79 0.59
C PHE A 250 -9.44 -0.75 2.12
N VAL A 251 -9.01 -1.79 2.84
CA VAL A 251 -9.20 -1.82 4.31
C VAL A 251 -8.44 -0.67 4.98
N ARG A 252 -7.26 -0.31 4.49
CA ARG A 252 -6.52 0.87 4.95
C ARG A 252 -7.34 2.16 4.77
N HIS A 253 -7.98 2.36 3.61
CA HIS A 253 -8.83 3.52 3.34
C HIS A 253 -10.07 3.53 4.23
N TYR A 254 -10.72 2.39 4.39
CA TYR A 254 -11.83 2.20 5.31
C TYR A 254 -11.45 2.65 6.75
N LEU A 255 -10.34 2.14 7.28
CA LEU A 255 -9.87 2.53 8.59
C LEU A 255 -9.51 4.02 8.66
N THR A 256 -8.94 4.59 7.60
CA THR A 256 -8.66 6.02 7.53
C THR A 256 -9.93 6.86 7.70
N ILE A 257 -11.05 6.44 7.09
CA ILE A 257 -12.35 7.10 7.26
C ILE A 257 -12.82 6.98 8.71
N LYS A 258 -12.76 5.78 9.29
CA LYS A 258 -13.31 5.50 10.63
C LYS A 258 -12.49 6.14 11.75
N THR A 259 -11.16 6.12 11.64
CA THR A 259 -10.25 6.60 12.70
C THR A 259 -9.71 8.00 12.46
N ARG A 260 -9.79 8.53 11.23
CA ARG A 260 -9.12 9.77 10.80
C ARG A 260 -7.61 9.71 10.86
N GLU A 261 -7.06 8.52 11.07
CA GLU A 261 -5.64 8.25 11.05
C GLU A 261 -5.32 7.36 9.85
N VAL A 262 -4.14 7.56 9.24
CA VAL A 262 -3.71 6.76 8.09
C VAL A 262 -2.83 5.62 8.59
N PRO A 263 -3.33 4.38 8.67
CA PRO A 263 -2.55 3.25 9.13
C PRO A 263 -1.36 2.96 8.21
N ASN A 264 -0.28 2.43 8.77
CA ASN A 264 0.78 1.85 7.95
C ASN A 264 0.21 0.63 7.19
N ILE A 265 0.51 0.50 5.90
CA ILE A 265 -0.02 -0.58 5.05
C ILE A 265 0.31 -1.98 5.60
N ASN A 266 1.46 -2.16 6.24
CA ASN A 266 1.89 -3.42 6.86
C ASN A 266 1.33 -3.64 8.28
N LYS A 267 0.46 -2.74 8.78
CA LYS A 267 -0.16 -2.81 10.11
C LYS A 267 -1.67 -2.58 10.07
N VAL A 268 -2.28 -2.79 8.91
CA VAL A 268 -3.73 -2.59 8.70
C VAL A 268 -4.53 -3.53 9.59
N TYR A 269 -4.10 -4.77 9.73
CA TYR A 269 -4.70 -5.75 10.63
C TYR A 269 -4.73 -5.26 12.10
N VAL A 270 -3.57 -4.83 12.62
CA VAL A 270 -3.46 -4.33 14.00
C VAL A 270 -4.36 -3.12 14.19
N ALA A 271 -4.35 -2.19 13.23
CA ALA A 271 -5.19 -1.00 13.28
C ALA A 271 -6.70 -1.33 13.26
N LEU A 272 -7.13 -2.37 12.54
CA LEU A 272 -8.53 -2.82 12.53
C LEU A 272 -8.93 -3.46 13.86
N LYS A 273 -8.07 -4.28 14.44
CA LYS A 273 -8.28 -4.89 15.75
C LYS A 273 -8.42 -3.82 16.84
N ASP A 274 -7.51 -2.85 16.87
CA ASP A 274 -7.54 -1.73 17.82
C ASP A 274 -8.79 -0.89 17.65
N TYR A 275 -9.18 -0.58 16.40
CA TYR A 275 -10.41 0.16 16.08
C TYR A 275 -11.63 -0.55 16.62
N ARG A 276 -11.79 -1.85 16.28
CA ARG A 276 -12.93 -2.66 16.75
C ARG A 276 -13.02 -2.71 18.27
N GLN A 277 -11.89 -2.95 18.95
CA GLN A 277 -11.85 -3.05 20.42
C GLN A 277 -12.17 -1.71 21.09
N LYS A 278 -11.59 -0.63 20.59
CA LYS A 278 -11.79 0.73 21.11
C LYS A 278 -13.25 1.18 20.99
N GLU A 279 -13.88 0.91 19.87
CA GLU A 279 -15.26 1.33 19.59
C GLU A 279 -16.30 0.28 20.07
N GLY A 280 -15.88 -0.89 20.56
CA GLY A 280 -16.76 -1.96 21.03
C GLY A 280 -17.65 -2.58 19.96
N ILE A 281 -17.18 -2.64 18.69
CA ILE A 281 -17.99 -3.07 17.54
C ILE A 281 -18.08 -4.59 17.50
N GLY A 282 -19.30 -5.13 17.31
CA GLY A 282 -19.53 -6.53 17.06
C GLY A 282 -18.96 -7.00 15.71
N ILE A 283 -18.57 -8.28 15.61
CA ILE A 283 -17.98 -8.82 14.36
C ILE A 283 -18.94 -8.68 13.17
N GLU A 284 -20.21 -9.00 13.36
CA GLU A 284 -21.19 -8.92 12.27
C GLU A 284 -21.40 -7.48 11.78
N ASP A 285 -21.44 -6.52 12.69
CA ASP A 285 -21.61 -5.11 12.35
C ASP A 285 -20.38 -4.55 11.63
N LEU A 286 -19.16 -4.98 12.06
CA LEU A 286 -17.93 -4.66 11.35
C LEU A 286 -17.94 -5.21 9.93
N LEU A 287 -18.38 -6.46 9.75
CA LEU A 287 -18.45 -7.11 8.44
C LEU A 287 -19.46 -6.44 7.49
N LYS A 288 -20.64 -6.08 8.01
CA LYS A 288 -21.66 -5.35 7.24
C LYS A 288 -21.13 -4.01 6.76
N ASP A 289 -20.48 -3.27 7.66
CA ASP A 289 -19.93 -1.96 7.34
C ASP A 289 -18.74 -2.05 6.36
N LEU A 290 -17.84 -3.02 6.56
CA LEU A 290 -16.77 -3.31 5.60
C LEU A 290 -17.31 -3.65 4.22
N GLN A 291 -18.32 -4.53 4.14
CA GLN A 291 -18.93 -4.94 2.88
C GLN A 291 -19.60 -3.76 2.15
N LYS A 292 -20.30 -2.87 2.89
CA LYS A 292 -20.89 -1.65 2.36
C LYS A 292 -19.81 -0.77 1.68
N TYR A 293 -18.74 -0.47 2.39
CA TYR A 293 -17.64 0.36 1.85
C TYR A 293 -16.82 -0.35 0.78
N CYS A 294 -16.68 -1.67 0.85
CA CYS A 294 -16.09 -2.49 -0.21
C CYS A 294 -16.86 -2.33 -1.53
N GLY A 295 -18.20 -2.41 -1.47
CA GLY A 295 -19.04 -2.15 -2.63
C GLY A 295 -18.75 -0.77 -3.25
N TYR A 296 -18.69 0.29 -2.44
CA TYR A 296 -18.36 1.63 -2.92
C TYR A 296 -16.98 1.71 -3.54
N PHE A 297 -15.99 1.11 -2.89
CA PHE A 297 -14.64 1.06 -3.42
C PHE A 297 -14.59 0.36 -4.78
N CYS A 298 -15.28 -0.77 -4.93
CA CYS A 298 -15.33 -1.53 -6.17
C CYS A 298 -16.05 -0.77 -7.30
N GLN A 299 -17.13 -0.05 -6.98
CA GLN A 299 -17.83 0.81 -7.96
C GLN A 299 -16.85 1.87 -8.52
N ILE A 300 -16.04 2.47 -7.65
CA ILE A 300 -15.06 3.50 -8.04
C ILE A 300 -13.86 2.86 -8.74
N ALA A 301 -13.12 1.99 -8.04
CA ALA A 301 -11.81 1.50 -8.46
C ALA A 301 -11.86 0.64 -9.74
N PHE A 302 -12.94 -0.14 -9.91
CA PHE A 302 -13.13 -1.00 -11.10
C PHE A 302 -14.04 -0.37 -12.16
N LYS A 303 -14.42 0.91 -11.99
CA LYS A 303 -15.27 1.64 -12.93
C LYS A 303 -16.61 0.93 -13.21
N LYS A 304 -17.23 0.41 -12.14
CA LYS A 304 -18.48 -0.37 -12.20
C LYS A 304 -19.74 0.46 -11.89
N GLU A 305 -19.62 1.79 -11.71
CA GLU A 305 -20.75 2.66 -11.42
C GLU A 305 -21.79 2.61 -12.57
N ALA A 306 -23.05 2.39 -12.19
CA ALA A 306 -24.14 2.20 -13.15
C ALA A 306 -24.48 3.50 -13.91
N ASP A 307 -24.39 4.65 -13.25
CA ASP A 307 -24.59 5.94 -13.89
C ASP A 307 -23.38 6.29 -14.75
N LYS A 308 -23.60 6.38 -16.07
CA LYS A 308 -22.54 6.58 -17.06
C LYS A 308 -21.74 7.86 -16.86
N ASP A 309 -22.40 8.97 -16.50
CA ASP A 309 -21.72 10.25 -16.33
C ASP A 309 -20.88 10.24 -15.07
N LEU A 310 -21.43 9.68 -13.98
CA LEU A 310 -20.71 9.53 -12.72
C LEU A 310 -19.54 8.54 -12.87
N ASN A 311 -19.75 7.42 -13.56
CA ASN A 311 -18.71 6.45 -13.86
C ASN A 311 -17.56 7.06 -14.67
N LYS A 312 -17.90 7.88 -15.69
CA LYS A 312 -16.91 8.61 -16.47
C LYS A 312 -16.10 9.57 -15.61
N ALA A 313 -16.78 10.36 -14.76
CA ALA A 313 -16.10 11.31 -13.87
C ALA A 313 -15.19 10.61 -12.85
N LEU A 314 -15.66 9.55 -12.18
CA LEU A 314 -14.86 8.73 -11.27
C LEU A 314 -13.69 8.06 -11.99
N GLY A 315 -13.90 7.60 -13.23
CA GLY A 315 -12.89 7.00 -14.08
C GLY A 315 -11.67 7.90 -14.29
N PHE A 316 -11.86 9.21 -14.45
CA PHE A 316 -10.75 10.16 -14.56
C PHE A 316 -9.88 10.20 -13.29
N LEU A 317 -10.48 10.10 -12.11
CA LEU A 317 -9.71 10.04 -10.86
C LEU A 317 -8.95 8.71 -10.70
N VAL A 318 -9.53 7.61 -11.15
CA VAL A 318 -8.86 6.29 -11.15
C VAL A 318 -7.64 6.31 -12.07
N ASP A 319 -7.76 6.89 -13.27
CA ASP A 319 -6.68 6.99 -14.26
C ASP A 319 -5.53 7.91 -13.80
N LEU A 320 -5.80 8.81 -12.85
CA LEU A 320 -4.76 9.58 -12.16
C LEU A 320 -3.89 8.73 -11.21
N GLU A 321 -4.33 7.51 -10.84
CA GLU A 321 -3.61 6.58 -9.95
C GLU A 321 -3.17 7.24 -8.62
N MET A 322 -4.04 8.03 -8.03
CA MET A 322 -3.77 8.77 -6.78
C MET A 322 -4.52 8.14 -5.62
N ASP A 323 -3.89 7.16 -4.98
CA ASP A 323 -4.45 6.35 -3.89
C ASP A 323 -4.95 7.19 -2.69
N VAL A 324 -4.31 8.33 -2.45
CA VAL A 324 -4.58 9.20 -1.28
C VAL A 324 -5.98 9.83 -1.26
N ILE A 325 -6.69 9.87 -2.39
CA ILE A 325 -8.02 10.49 -2.51
C ILE A 325 -9.15 9.54 -2.07
N TYR A 326 -8.91 8.22 -2.04
CA TYR A 326 -9.97 7.24 -1.76
C TYR A 326 -10.70 7.45 -0.42
N PRO A 327 -10.06 7.84 0.70
CA PRO A 327 -10.81 8.12 1.92
C PRO A 327 -11.90 9.17 1.72
N LEU A 328 -11.59 10.28 1.02
CA LEU A 328 -12.60 11.29 0.70
C LEU A 328 -13.65 10.76 -0.28
N LEU A 329 -13.24 10.07 -1.35
CA LEU A 329 -14.17 9.52 -2.35
C LEU A 329 -15.17 8.54 -1.75
N LEU A 330 -14.74 7.68 -0.85
CA LEU A 330 -15.60 6.72 -0.17
C LEU A 330 -16.64 7.39 0.74
N GLU A 331 -16.26 8.48 1.42
CA GLU A 331 -17.22 9.27 2.21
C GLU A 331 -18.23 10.00 1.31
N LEU A 332 -17.75 10.61 0.22
CA LEU A 332 -18.63 11.25 -0.78
C LEU A 332 -19.58 10.24 -1.41
N TYR A 333 -19.08 9.05 -1.76
CA TYR A 333 -19.90 8.00 -2.34
C TYR A 333 -20.92 7.43 -1.34
N SER A 334 -20.57 7.32 -0.06
CA SER A 334 -21.50 6.97 1.00
C SER A 334 -22.62 8.00 1.12
N ASP A 335 -22.28 9.30 1.15
CA ASP A 335 -23.27 10.36 1.21
C ASP A 335 -24.15 10.40 -0.07
N TYR A 336 -23.59 10.06 -1.23
CA TYR A 336 -24.34 9.93 -2.48
C TYR A 336 -25.31 8.73 -2.41
N SER A 337 -24.87 7.59 -1.96
CA SER A 337 -25.70 6.39 -1.78
C SER A 337 -26.83 6.60 -0.76
N ASP A 338 -26.54 7.35 0.31
CA ASP A 338 -27.51 7.71 1.34
C ASP A 338 -28.40 8.92 0.95
N VAL A 339 -28.32 9.38 -0.31
CA VAL A 339 -29.09 10.52 -0.91
C VAL A 339 -28.85 11.86 -0.19
N VAL A 340 -27.75 11.99 0.54
CA VAL A 340 -27.31 13.25 1.17
C VAL A 340 -26.57 14.12 0.16
N LEU A 341 -25.79 13.52 -0.74
CA LEU A 341 -25.09 14.19 -1.82
C LEU A 341 -25.82 13.95 -3.15
N SER A 342 -26.22 15.01 -3.85
CA SER A 342 -26.85 14.89 -5.16
C SER A 342 -25.82 14.57 -6.26
N LYS A 343 -26.26 13.86 -7.34
CA LYS A 343 -25.42 13.68 -8.54
C LYS A 343 -24.95 15.04 -9.12
N ALA A 344 -25.83 16.03 -9.09
CA ALA A 344 -25.57 17.37 -9.62
C ALA A 344 -24.41 18.08 -8.90
N ASP A 345 -24.20 17.79 -7.61
CA ASP A 345 -23.06 18.28 -6.84
C ASP A 345 -21.87 17.32 -6.90
N PHE A 346 -22.11 16.00 -6.94
CA PHE A 346 -21.03 15.01 -6.88
C PHE A 346 -20.10 15.09 -8.08
N ILE A 347 -20.63 15.18 -9.32
CA ILE A 347 -19.81 15.28 -10.53
C ILE A 347 -18.91 16.52 -10.51
N PRO A 348 -19.40 17.75 -10.20
CA PRO A 348 -18.55 18.91 -10.02
C PRO A 348 -17.51 18.79 -8.91
N ILE A 349 -17.82 18.08 -7.81
CA ILE A 349 -16.85 17.79 -6.75
C ILE A 349 -15.72 16.91 -7.27
N ILE A 350 -16.04 15.84 -8.00
CA ILE A 350 -15.05 14.96 -8.63
C ILE A 350 -14.14 15.74 -9.56
N ALA A 351 -14.71 16.59 -10.42
CA ALA A 351 -13.95 17.46 -11.31
C ALA A 351 -13.02 18.43 -10.55
N LEU A 352 -13.47 18.94 -9.40
CA LEU A 352 -12.66 19.81 -8.56
C LEU A 352 -11.49 19.07 -7.89
N ILE A 353 -11.70 17.84 -7.45
CA ILE A 353 -10.64 16.96 -6.91
C ILE A 353 -9.63 16.64 -8.03
N GLU A 354 -10.10 16.28 -9.22
CA GLU A 354 -9.26 16.06 -10.39
C GLU A 354 -8.39 17.30 -10.69
N SER A 355 -9.02 18.47 -10.76
CA SER A 355 -8.33 19.73 -10.99
C SER A 355 -7.25 20.02 -9.94
N TYR A 356 -7.58 19.83 -8.67
CA TYR A 356 -6.63 20.01 -7.58
C TYR A 356 -5.37 19.14 -7.75
N ILE A 357 -5.57 17.86 -8.03
CA ILE A 357 -4.46 16.90 -8.21
C ILE A 357 -3.65 17.22 -9.46
N CYS A 358 -4.30 17.47 -10.60
CA CYS A 358 -3.64 17.76 -11.87
C CYS A 358 -2.79 19.04 -11.79
N ARG A 359 -3.36 20.12 -11.26
CA ARG A 359 -2.63 21.39 -11.11
C ARG A 359 -1.41 21.26 -10.20
N ARG A 360 -1.56 20.58 -9.07
CA ARG A 360 -0.44 20.34 -8.16
C ARG A 360 0.67 19.51 -8.81
N THR A 361 0.29 18.47 -9.55
CA THR A 361 1.25 17.59 -10.22
C THR A 361 2.05 18.33 -11.28
N VAL A 362 1.39 19.18 -12.10
CA VAL A 362 2.04 20.05 -13.08
C VAL A 362 2.95 21.07 -12.41
N CYS A 363 2.50 21.69 -11.32
CA CYS A 363 3.29 22.66 -10.55
C CYS A 363 4.41 22.03 -9.73
N GLY A 364 4.57 20.70 -9.75
CA GLY A 364 5.63 19.99 -9.02
C GLY A 364 5.48 20.08 -7.49
N ILE A 365 4.26 20.31 -6.97
CA ILE A 365 4.03 20.40 -5.53
C ILE A 365 4.00 18.97 -4.94
N PRO A 366 4.85 18.67 -3.93
CA PRO A 366 4.93 17.35 -3.35
C PRO A 366 3.58 16.81 -2.86
N SER A 367 3.34 15.51 -3.06
CA SER A 367 2.15 14.81 -2.54
C SER A 367 2.24 14.47 -1.04
N SER A 368 3.40 14.71 -0.41
CA SER A 368 3.58 14.52 1.03
C SER A 368 2.56 15.37 1.81
N GLY A 369 1.85 14.73 2.73
CA GLY A 369 0.78 15.41 3.50
C GLY A 369 -0.63 15.32 2.90
N LEU A 370 -0.80 14.93 1.62
CA LEU A 370 -2.13 14.72 1.04
C LEU A 370 -2.91 13.60 1.74
N ASN A 371 -2.22 12.56 2.24
CA ASN A 371 -2.84 11.52 3.06
C ASN A 371 -3.58 12.12 4.27
N LYS A 372 -2.93 13.02 5.01
CA LYS A 372 -3.54 13.68 6.17
C LYS A 372 -4.64 14.65 5.77
N LEU A 373 -4.47 15.36 4.65
CA LEU A 373 -5.47 16.26 4.12
C LEU A 373 -6.76 15.49 3.82
N PHE A 374 -6.70 14.46 2.99
CA PHE A 374 -7.89 13.71 2.57
C PHE A 374 -8.49 12.84 3.67
N ALA A 375 -7.71 12.38 4.65
CA ALA A 375 -8.23 11.69 5.83
C ALA A 375 -9.14 12.58 6.70
N SER A 376 -8.93 13.90 6.70
CA SER A 376 -9.70 14.84 7.53
C SER A 376 -10.62 15.76 6.72
N PHE A 377 -10.59 15.67 5.38
CA PHE A 377 -11.24 16.63 4.49
C PHE A 377 -12.76 16.73 4.73
N ALA A 378 -13.41 15.59 4.89
CA ALA A 378 -14.86 15.52 5.07
C ALA A 378 -15.36 16.27 6.34
N ARG A 379 -14.51 16.48 7.35
CA ARG A 379 -14.86 17.26 8.54
C ARG A 379 -15.18 18.73 8.24
N HIS A 380 -14.72 19.23 7.11
CA HIS A 380 -14.89 20.62 6.69
C HIS A 380 -16.09 20.81 5.74
N ILE A 381 -16.79 19.72 5.43
CA ILE A 381 -17.95 19.76 4.52
C ILE A 381 -19.21 20.04 5.33
N GLN A 382 -19.96 21.05 4.88
CA GLN A 382 -21.30 21.34 5.35
C GLN A 382 -22.30 20.70 4.40
N LYS A 383 -23.01 19.67 4.86
CA LYS A 383 -23.84 18.81 4.00
C LYS A 383 -25.01 19.55 3.36
N ASP A 384 -25.50 20.63 3.98
CA ASP A 384 -26.57 21.49 3.43
C ASP A 384 -26.10 22.36 2.25
N GLU A 385 -24.80 22.66 2.18
CA GLU A 385 -24.16 23.45 1.13
C GLU A 385 -22.92 22.71 0.61
N TYR A 386 -23.12 21.45 0.22
CA TYR A 386 -22.09 20.46 0.01
C TYR A 386 -20.97 20.96 -0.92
N PHE A 387 -21.31 21.26 -2.19
CA PHE A 387 -20.32 21.71 -3.17
C PHE A 387 -19.65 23.04 -2.80
N LYS A 388 -20.43 23.99 -2.26
CA LYS A 388 -19.89 25.33 -1.88
C LYS A 388 -18.87 25.22 -0.76
N SER A 389 -19.20 24.48 0.31
CA SER A 389 -18.31 24.31 1.47
C SER A 389 -17.02 23.57 1.09
N LEU A 390 -17.12 22.51 0.24
CA LEU A 390 -15.97 21.77 -0.25
C LEU A 390 -15.08 22.64 -1.14
N LYS A 391 -15.70 23.40 -2.06
CA LYS A 391 -15.00 24.35 -2.94
C LYS A 391 -14.26 25.43 -2.12
N ALA A 392 -14.90 25.94 -1.07
CA ALA A 392 -14.30 26.94 -0.19
C ALA A 392 -13.13 26.34 0.61
N HIS A 393 -13.26 25.10 1.07
CA HIS A 393 -12.15 24.43 1.76
C HIS A 393 -10.93 24.28 0.85
N PHE A 394 -11.10 23.83 -0.41
CA PHE A 394 -10.01 23.79 -1.37
C PHE A 394 -9.38 25.17 -1.62
N GLY A 395 -10.21 26.22 -1.74
CA GLY A 395 -9.74 27.59 -1.93
C GLY A 395 -8.99 28.18 -0.72
N SER A 396 -9.22 27.64 0.48
CA SER A 396 -8.55 28.07 1.72
C SER A 396 -7.21 27.40 1.97
N LEU A 397 -6.85 26.37 1.19
CA LEU A 397 -5.60 25.64 1.37
C LEU A 397 -4.38 26.49 1.00
N THR A 398 -3.36 26.44 1.84
CA THR A 398 -2.15 27.26 1.73
C THR A 398 -0.87 26.41 1.78
N ASN A 399 0.27 27.02 1.54
CA ASN A 399 1.60 26.38 1.60
C ASN A 399 1.67 25.11 0.73
N ASN A 400 2.21 24.03 1.27
CA ASN A 400 2.35 22.74 0.56
C ASN A 400 1.01 22.04 0.23
N GLN A 401 -0.12 22.58 0.71
CA GLN A 401 -1.46 22.08 0.39
C GLN A 401 -2.21 22.99 -0.57
N LYS A 402 -1.61 24.11 -0.98
CA LYS A 402 -2.29 25.10 -1.84
C LYS A 402 -2.87 24.48 -3.12
N PHE A 403 -3.96 25.06 -3.57
CA PHE A 403 -4.52 24.85 -4.92
C PHE A 403 -3.84 25.84 -5.88
N PRO A 404 -3.02 25.43 -6.85
CA PRO A 404 -2.36 26.35 -7.76
C PRO A 404 -3.35 27.18 -8.57
N ASN A 405 -3.14 28.49 -8.65
CA ASN A 405 -4.01 29.39 -9.43
C ASN A 405 -3.80 29.21 -10.95
N ASN A 406 -4.51 30.00 -11.75
CA ASN A 406 -4.48 29.87 -13.21
C ASN A 406 -3.10 30.22 -13.78
N ASP A 407 -2.49 31.30 -13.29
CA ASP A 407 -1.21 31.77 -13.82
C ASP A 407 -0.10 30.77 -13.48
N GLU A 408 0.00 30.33 -12.20
CA GLU A 408 0.97 29.31 -11.79
C GLU A 408 0.84 28.02 -12.60
N PHE A 409 -0.39 27.57 -12.86
CA PHE A 409 -0.64 26.34 -13.59
C PHE A 409 -0.29 26.49 -15.07
N LYS A 410 -0.73 27.59 -15.71
CA LYS A 410 -0.46 27.87 -17.11
C LYS A 410 1.03 28.01 -17.37
N ASP A 411 1.72 28.89 -16.63
CA ASP A 411 3.16 29.13 -16.77
C ASP A 411 3.97 27.86 -16.62
N ARG A 412 3.54 27.02 -15.66
CA ARG A 412 4.23 25.75 -15.44
C ARG A 412 3.96 24.73 -16.52
N LEU A 413 2.71 24.59 -16.98
CA LEU A 413 2.32 23.62 -18.01
C LEU A 413 3.05 23.85 -19.33
N ILE A 414 3.23 25.11 -19.74
CA ILE A 414 3.92 25.45 -20.99
C ILE A 414 5.43 25.28 -20.92
N THR A 415 6.01 25.14 -19.72
CA THR A 415 7.47 25.14 -19.52
C THR A 415 8.07 23.83 -19.03
N ILE A 416 7.27 22.90 -18.46
CA ILE A 416 7.78 21.62 -17.96
C ILE A 416 8.26 20.72 -19.10
N ASP A 417 9.16 19.78 -18.76
CA ASP A 417 9.45 18.61 -19.60
C ASP A 417 8.20 17.70 -19.58
N PHE A 418 7.28 18.00 -20.51
CA PHE A 418 6.00 17.29 -20.58
C PHE A 418 6.15 15.87 -21.15
N TYR A 419 7.23 15.59 -21.89
CA TYR A 419 7.52 14.27 -22.41
C TYR A 419 7.83 13.27 -21.30
N LYS A 420 8.63 13.68 -20.31
CA LYS A 420 8.94 12.88 -19.12
C LYS A 420 7.89 12.97 -18.02
N PHE A 421 6.88 13.81 -18.20
CA PHE A 421 5.80 13.94 -17.22
C PHE A 421 4.98 12.66 -17.14
N LYS A 422 4.97 11.98 -16.00
CA LYS A 422 4.38 10.64 -15.84
C LYS A 422 2.90 10.55 -16.23
N LYS A 423 2.17 11.67 -16.22
CA LYS A 423 0.74 11.72 -16.55
C LYS A 423 0.47 12.37 -17.92
N ASN A 424 1.47 12.48 -18.78
CA ASN A 424 1.32 13.10 -20.11
C ASN A 424 0.21 12.45 -20.94
N LYS A 425 0.11 11.11 -20.97
CA LYS A 425 -0.95 10.40 -21.70
C LYS A 425 -2.33 10.74 -21.18
N TYR A 426 -2.50 10.75 -19.85
CA TYR A 426 -3.75 11.17 -19.23
C TYR A 426 -4.13 12.61 -19.62
N PHE A 427 -3.18 13.53 -19.57
CA PHE A 427 -3.41 14.92 -19.96
C PHE A 427 -3.81 15.05 -21.43
N PHE A 428 -3.11 14.37 -22.35
CA PHE A 428 -3.46 14.38 -23.76
C PHE A 428 -4.84 13.77 -24.02
N GLU A 429 -5.19 12.66 -23.39
CA GLU A 429 -6.53 12.07 -23.49
C GLU A 429 -7.62 13.04 -23.02
N ARG A 430 -7.39 13.76 -21.91
CA ARG A 430 -8.32 14.75 -21.40
C ARG A 430 -8.46 15.97 -22.32
N LEU A 431 -7.35 16.43 -22.91
CA LEU A 431 -7.34 17.53 -23.88
C LEU A 431 -8.04 17.13 -25.19
N GLU A 432 -7.76 15.93 -25.70
CA GLU A 432 -8.37 15.39 -26.92
C GLU A 432 -9.89 15.29 -26.78
N ASN A 433 -10.34 14.71 -25.66
CA ASN A 433 -11.73 14.32 -25.46
C ASN A 433 -12.57 15.34 -24.66
N PHE A 434 -12.05 16.55 -24.43
CA PHE A 434 -12.82 17.57 -23.72
C PHE A 434 -13.99 18.07 -24.53
N ASP A 435 -15.20 18.07 -23.95
CA ASP A 435 -16.45 18.57 -24.55
C ASP A 435 -16.74 17.91 -25.92
N THR A 436 -16.43 16.63 -26.09
CA THR A 436 -16.77 15.83 -27.25
C THR A 436 -17.86 14.81 -26.93
N LYS A 437 -18.80 14.66 -27.90
CA LYS A 437 -19.84 13.61 -27.80
C LYS A 437 -19.33 12.22 -28.17
N GLU A 438 -18.32 12.16 -29.03
CA GLU A 438 -17.72 10.94 -29.54
C GLU A 438 -16.22 10.92 -29.14
N PRO A 439 -15.89 10.40 -27.95
CA PRO A 439 -14.52 10.36 -27.50
C PRO A 439 -13.68 9.39 -28.33
N VAL A 440 -12.45 9.79 -28.63
CA VAL A 440 -11.45 8.97 -29.32
C VAL A 440 -10.71 8.11 -28.29
N ASP A 441 -10.57 6.82 -28.59
CA ASP A 441 -9.69 5.93 -27.80
C ASP A 441 -8.21 6.26 -28.09
N THR A 442 -7.52 6.77 -27.11
CA THR A 442 -6.11 7.16 -27.21
C THR A 442 -5.14 6.08 -26.75
N LYS A 443 -5.62 4.91 -26.29
CA LYS A 443 -4.76 3.86 -25.69
C LYS A 443 -3.70 3.32 -26.63
N GLY A 444 -4.03 3.22 -27.94
CA GLY A 444 -3.11 2.77 -28.98
C GLY A 444 -2.14 3.83 -29.51
N LEU A 445 -2.32 5.09 -29.08
CA LEU A 445 -1.51 6.21 -29.56
C LEU A 445 -0.24 6.41 -28.72
N THR A 446 0.77 6.98 -29.35
CA THR A 446 2.05 7.32 -28.71
C THR A 446 2.30 8.82 -28.77
N THR A 447 3.08 9.32 -27.81
CA THR A 447 3.50 10.72 -27.80
C THR A 447 4.55 10.96 -28.87
N GLU A 448 4.27 11.86 -29.78
CA GLU A 448 5.12 12.29 -30.89
C GLU A 448 5.71 13.66 -30.63
N HIS A 449 6.97 13.84 -31.02
CA HIS A 449 7.63 15.15 -31.13
C HIS A 449 7.40 15.74 -32.52
N ILE A 450 6.64 16.82 -32.63
CA ILE A 450 6.41 17.50 -33.90
C ILE A 450 7.75 17.92 -34.48
N MET A 451 8.52 18.76 -33.78
CA MET A 451 9.94 19.02 -34.01
C MET A 451 10.74 17.83 -33.45
N PRO A 452 11.54 17.14 -34.23
CA PRO A 452 12.13 15.84 -33.86
C PRO A 452 13.14 15.94 -32.73
N GLN A 453 13.38 14.82 -32.06
CA GLN A 453 14.33 14.76 -30.91
C GLN A 453 15.79 14.99 -31.33
N LYS A 454 16.16 14.71 -32.57
CA LYS A 454 17.51 14.90 -33.08
C LYS A 454 17.46 15.71 -34.37
N LEU A 455 18.26 16.77 -34.40
CA LEU A 455 18.56 17.50 -35.63
C LEU A 455 19.84 16.90 -36.23
N THR A 456 19.75 16.45 -37.49
CA THR A 456 20.83 15.81 -38.24
C THR A 456 21.02 16.56 -39.56
N GLU A 457 22.06 16.23 -40.33
CA GLU A 457 22.27 16.84 -41.66
C GLU A 457 21.06 16.69 -42.60
N ASP A 458 20.28 15.63 -42.43
CA ASP A 458 19.05 15.38 -43.19
C ASP A 458 17.84 16.23 -42.70
N THR A 459 18.02 17.04 -41.64
CA THR A 459 16.97 17.84 -41.01
C THR A 459 17.19 19.35 -41.20
N LYS A 460 17.91 19.78 -42.22
CA LYS A 460 18.19 21.21 -42.53
C LYS A 460 16.93 22.06 -42.73
N GLU A 461 15.81 21.44 -43.09
CA GLU A 461 14.53 22.11 -43.17
C GLU A 461 14.08 22.65 -41.80
N TRP A 462 14.40 21.92 -40.71
CA TRP A 462 14.12 22.34 -39.34
C TRP A 462 14.99 23.53 -38.90
N GLU A 463 16.23 23.61 -39.33
CA GLU A 463 17.11 24.76 -39.03
C GLU A 463 16.53 26.03 -39.65
N ARG A 464 16.00 25.93 -40.87
CA ARG A 464 15.31 27.05 -41.56
C ARG A 464 14.01 27.43 -40.82
N ASP A 465 13.20 26.46 -40.39
CA ASP A 465 11.90 26.75 -39.76
C ASP A 465 12.09 27.32 -38.34
N LEU A 466 13.16 26.95 -37.64
CA LEU A 466 13.52 27.46 -36.32
C LEU A 466 14.34 28.76 -36.35
N GLY A 467 15.00 29.09 -37.51
CA GLY A 467 15.81 30.30 -37.68
C GLY A 467 17.22 30.22 -37.11
N GLU A 468 17.89 31.37 -37.02
CA GLU A 468 19.33 31.46 -36.66
C GLU A 468 19.62 30.83 -35.29
N ASN A 469 18.72 30.89 -34.31
CA ASN A 469 18.89 30.36 -32.96
C ASN A 469 18.33 28.92 -32.82
N PHE A 470 18.27 28.14 -33.91
CA PHE A 470 17.60 26.84 -33.96
C PHE A 470 18.01 25.89 -32.83
N GLN A 471 19.30 25.87 -32.46
CA GLN A 471 19.80 24.97 -31.41
C GLN A 471 19.27 25.33 -30.02
N GLU A 472 19.19 26.63 -29.71
CA GLU A 472 18.63 27.11 -28.43
C GLU A 472 17.14 26.85 -28.38
N ILE A 473 16.43 27.15 -29.46
CA ILE A 473 14.97 26.91 -29.59
C ILE A 473 14.65 25.43 -29.47
N HIS A 474 15.42 24.58 -30.17
CA HIS A 474 15.27 23.13 -30.09
C HIS A 474 15.45 22.64 -28.64
N ASN A 475 16.54 23.01 -27.97
CA ASN A 475 16.81 22.59 -26.60
C ASN A 475 15.75 23.08 -25.60
N LYS A 476 15.23 24.28 -25.82
CA LYS A 476 14.25 24.93 -24.93
C LYS A 476 12.87 24.31 -25.04
N TYR A 477 12.41 24.02 -26.24
CA TYR A 477 11.02 23.62 -26.49
C TYR A 477 10.83 22.13 -26.81
N LEU A 478 11.89 21.38 -27.00
CA LEU A 478 11.86 19.98 -27.45
C LEU A 478 10.82 19.13 -26.70
N HIS A 479 10.81 19.21 -25.37
CA HIS A 479 9.97 18.39 -24.52
C HIS A 479 8.76 19.14 -23.93
N THR A 480 8.48 20.35 -24.39
CA THR A 480 7.32 21.13 -23.94
C THR A 480 6.03 20.66 -24.62
N ILE A 481 4.88 20.93 -23.98
CA ILE A 481 3.56 20.51 -24.49
C ILE A 481 3.28 21.06 -25.89
N GLY A 482 3.82 22.23 -26.24
CA GLY A 482 3.64 22.86 -27.56
C GLY A 482 4.27 22.07 -28.70
N ASN A 483 5.35 21.32 -28.41
CA ASN A 483 6.03 20.46 -29.40
C ASN A 483 5.57 18.99 -29.38
N LEU A 484 4.59 18.65 -28.55
CA LEU A 484 4.17 17.26 -28.37
C LEU A 484 2.72 17.05 -28.81
N THR A 485 2.44 15.87 -29.37
CA THR A 485 1.10 15.46 -29.74
C THR A 485 0.94 13.94 -29.61
N LEU A 486 -0.25 13.42 -29.99
CA LEU A 486 -0.52 11.99 -30.09
C LEU A 486 -0.59 11.56 -31.55
N THR A 487 -0.06 10.38 -31.85
CA THR A 487 -0.17 9.76 -33.19
C THR A 487 -0.08 8.22 -33.10
N GLY A 488 -0.64 7.55 -34.11
CA GLY A 488 -0.38 6.13 -34.38
C GLY A 488 0.80 5.90 -35.34
N TYR A 489 1.38 6.95 -35.92
CA TYR A 489 2.37 6.92 -37.00
C TYR A 489 3.76 7.41 -36.55
N ASN A 490 4.11 7.22 -35.32
CA ASN A 490 5.36 7.75 -34.73
C ASN A 490 6.61 7.25 -35.47
N THR A 491 6.64 5.97 -35.83
CA THR A 491 7.76 5.36 -36.58
C THR A 491 7.92 6.00 -37.96
N GLU A 492 6.81 6.23 -38.64
CA GLU A 492 6.77 6.81 -39.99
C GLU A 492 7.14 8.29 -39.96
N TYR A 493 6.77 9.02 -38.94
CA TYR A 493 7.13 10.43 -38.78
C TYR A 493 8.63 10.61 -38.56
N SER A 494 9.25 9.83 -37.71
CA SER A 494 10.69 9.87 -37.47
C SER A 494 11.25 11.32 -37.38
N ASN A 495 12.42 11.61 -37.98
CA ASN A 495 13.02 12.94 -38.01
C ASN A 495 12.62 13.76 -39.24
N ARG A 496 11.56 13.39 -39.96
CA ARG A 496 11.13 14.12 -41.18
C ARG A 496 10.80 15.57 -40.88
N SER A 497 10.93 16.43 -41.92
CA SER A 497 10.52 17.83 -41.85
C SER A 497 9.03 17.96 -41.53
N PHE A 498 8.63 19.13 -41.01
CA PHE A 498 7.23 19.40 -40.67
C PHE A 498 6.28 19.14 -41.84
N GLN A 499 6.59 19.69 -43.02
CA GLN A 499 5.78 19.50 -44.22
C GLN A 499 5.61 18.02 -44.59
N LYS A 500 6.68 17.21 -44.51
CA LYS A 500 6.60 15.77 -44.77
C LYS A 500 5.71 15.07 -43.74
N LYS A 501 5.85 15.38 -42.43
CA LYS A 501 4.97 14.83 -41.36
C LYS A 501 3.51 15.27 -41.55
N ARG A 502 3.28 16.48 -42.08
CA ARG A 502 1.94 16.99 -42.35
C ARG A 502 1.27 16.30 -43.52
N ASP A 503 1.97 16.19 -44.67
CA ASP A 503 1.39 15.82 -45.96
C ASP A 503 1.50 14.35 -46.34
N MET A 504 2.26 13.53 -45.59
CA MET A 504 2.34 12.08 -45.81
C MET A 504 1.01 11.40 -45.51
N GLU A 505 0.84 10.17 -46.03
CA GLU A 505 -0.30 9.31 -45.66
C GLU A 505 -0.31 9.06 -44.14
N GLY A 506 -1.45 9.30 -43.50
CA GLY A 506 -1.57 9.28 -42.05
C GLY A 506 -0.88 10.46 -41.34
N GLY A 507 -0.48 11.49 -42.06
CA GLY A 507 0.14 12.71 -41.56
C GLY A 507 -0.83 13.61 -40.77
N PHE A 508 -0.32 14.76 -40.30
CA PHE A 508 -1.14 15.67 -39.50
C PHE A 508 -2.38 16.17 -40.26
N LYS A 509 -2.30 16.28 -41.59
CA LYS A 509 -3.41 16.71 -42.46
C LYS A 509 -4.57 15.71 -42.43
N ASP A 510 -4.28 14.43 -42.38
CA ASP A 510 -5.26 13.35 -42.36
C ASP A 510 -5.70 12.94 -40.93
N SER A 511 -5.01 13.46 -39.90
CA SER A 511 -5.25 13.06 -38.51
C SER A 511 -6.65 13.52 -38.07
N PRO A 512 -7.48 12.61 -37.53
CA PRO A 512 -8.78 12.97 -36.96
C PRO A 512 -8.67 13.64 -35.60
N LEU A 513 -7.49 13.56 -34.96
CA LEU A 513 -7.28 14.02 -33.60
C LEU A 513 -7.44 15.55 -33.49
N ARG A 514 -8.18 16.00 -32.46
CA ARG A 514 -8.32 17.41 -32.12
C ARG A 514 -6.96 18.06 -31.84
N LEU A 515 -6.08 17.34 -31.16
CA LEU A 515 -4.72 17.79 -30.86
C LEU A 515 -3.88 18.11 -32.12
N ASN A 516 -4.27 17.65 -33.29
CA ASN A 516 -3.54 17.83 -34.55
C ASN A 516 -4.25 18.78 -35.52
N GLN A 517 -5.44 19.34 -35.18
CA GLN A 517 -6.20 20.17 -36.10
C GLN A 517 -5.49 21.49 -36.43
N ASP A 518 -4.78 22.06 -35.47
CA ASP A 518 -3.99 23.29 -35.64
C ASP A 518 -2.77 23.09 -36.55
N LEU A 519 -2.26 21.85 -36.67
CA LEU A 519 -1.11 21.52 -37.51
C LEU A 519 -1.42 21.35 -38.98
N LYS A 520 -2.69 21.11 -39.35
CA LYS A 520 -3.10 20.77 -40.73
C LYS A 520 -2.75 21.83 -41.76
N ASN A 521 -2.91 23.11 -41.41
CA ASN A 521 -2.80 24.23 -42.33
C ASN A 521 -1.52 25.06 -42.12
N LEU A 522 -0.62 24.64 -41.23
CA LEU A 522 0.65 25.31 -41.03
C LEU A 522 1.62 25.00 -42.17
N GLU A 523 2.29 26.03 -42.69
CA GLU A 523 3.34 25.85 -43.71
C GLU A 523 4.72 25.54 -43.10
N SER A 524 4.97 25.99 -41.88
CA SER A 524 6.18 25.73 -41.11
C SER A 524 5.83 25.57 -39.63
N PHE A 525 6.78 25.05 -38.83
CA PHE A 525 6.59 24.86 -37.42
C PHE A 525 7.85 25.33 -36.66
N GLY A 526 7.85 26.61 -36.35
CA GLY A 526 8.93 27.32 -35.68
C GLY A 526 8.62 27.65 -34.21
N GLU A 527 9.41 28.56 -33.62
CA GLU A 527 9.27 28.96 -32.21
C GLU A 527 7.88 29.57 -31.92
N GLU A 528 7.37 30.39 -32.82
CA GLU A 528 6.09 31.08 -32.62
C GLU A 528 4.91 30.10 -32.66
N GLU A 529 4.92 29.13 -33.55
CA GLU A 529 3.88 28.07 -33.63
C GLU A 529 3.92 27.19 -32.39
N ILE A 530 5.12 26.84 -31.90
CA ILE A 530 5.28 26.06 -30.65
C ILE A 530 4.74 26.81 -29.44
N LYS A 531 5.05 28.11 -29.31
CA LYS A 531 4.56 28.95 -28.20
C LYS A 531 3.05 29.14 -28.29
N LYS A 532 2.54 29.45 -29.47
CA LYS A 532 1.10 29.60 -29.69
C LYS A 532 0.35 28.34 -29.30
N ARG A 533 0.78 27.20 -29.83
CA ARG A 533 0.19 25.88 -29.52
C ARG A 533 0.25 25.56 -28.02
N ALA A 534 1.39 25.81 -27.36
CA ALA A 534 1.51 25.60 -25.91
C ALA A 534 0.48 26.45 -25.14
N ASN A 535 0.27 27.70 -25.52
CA ASN A 535 -0.71 28.57 -24.90
C ASN A 535 -2.15 28.11 -25.17
N ASP A 536 -2.47 27.73 -26.41
CA ASP A 536 -3.82 27.25 -26.80
C ASP A 536 -4.20 25.99 -26.04
N LEU A 537 -3.26 25.04 -25.91
CA LEU A 537 -3.42 23.82 -25.10
C LEU A 537 -3.53 24.13 -23.60
N ALA A 538 -2.77 25.09 -23.09
CA ALA A 538 -2.87 25.51 -21.70
C ALA A 538 -4.18 26.22 -21.38
N ASP A 539 -4.72 27.05 -22.32
CA ASP A 539 -6.02 27.67 -22.18
C ASP A 539 -7.16 26.65 -22.23
N LEU A 540 -7.03 25.60 -23.04
CA LEU A 540 -7.91 24.43 -22.98
C LEU A 540 -7.82 23.69 -21.65
N ALA A 541 -6.62 23.48 -21.14
CA ALA A 541 -6.36 22.85 -19.85
C ALA A 541 -7.00 23.64 -18.68
N LEU A 542 -7.01 24.97 -18.74
CA LEU A 542 -7.70 25.83 -17.75
C LEU A 542 -9.22 25.65 -17.76
N LYS A 543 -9.81 25.27 -18.90
CA LYS A 543 -11.25 24.95 -19.00
C LYS A 543 -11.58 23.58 -18.43
N ILE A 544 -10.67 22.62 -18.57
CA ILE A 544 -10.81 21.26 -18.03
C ILE A 544 -10.61 21.27 -16.53
N TRP A 545 -9.45 21.74 -16.09
CA TRP A 545 -9.05 21.76 -14.68
C TRP A 545 -9.24 23.15 -14.10
N THR A 546 -10.48 23.47 -13.73
CA THR A 546 -10.86 24.80 -13.27
C THR A 546 -10.33 25.12 -11.86
N TYR A 547 -10.01 26.40 -11.62
CA TYR A 547 -9.67 26.91 -10.28
C TYR A 547 -10.94 27.23 -9.48
N PRO A 548 -11.02 26.93 -8.17
CA PRO A 548 -12.18 27.22 -7.33
C PRO A 548 -12.31 28.73 -7.04
N LYS A 549 -12.82 29.50 -8.02
CA LYS A 549 -13.10 30.93 -7.79
C LYS A 549 -14.27 31.08 -6.83
N LEU A 550 -14.05 31.80 -5.74
CA LEU A 550 -15.04 32.18 -4.73
C LEU A 550 -14.82 33.64 -4.34
N ASP A 551 -15.89 34.32 -4.01
CA ASP A 551 -15.81 35.66 -3.41
C ASP A 551 -15.27 35.59 -1.96
N ALA A 552 -14.79 36.71 -1.47
CA ALA A 552 -14.16 36.79 -0.16
C ALA A 552 -15.17 36.50 0.98
N GLU A 553 -16.44 36.84 0.82
CA GLU A 553 -17.50 36.62 1.79
C GLU A 553 -17.77 35.10 1.93
N THR A 554 -17.89 34.40 0.82
CA THR A 554 -18.06 32.94 0.79
C THR A 554 -16.84 32.24 1.42
N LEU A 555 -15.62 32.67 1.09
CA LEU A 555 -14.41 32.10 1.69
C LEU A 555 -14.38 32.30 3.19
N GLU A 556 -14.79 33.47 3.70
CA GLU A 556 -14.83 33.76 5.14
C GLU A 556 -15.91 32.93 5.84
N LYS A 557 -17.09 32.77 5.23
CA LYS A 557 -18.22 31.97 5.75
C LYS A 557 -17.79 30.50 6.03
N TYR A 558 -17.00 29.90 5.14
CA TYR A 558 -16.58 28.52 5.24
C TYR A 558 -15.15 28.34 5.74
N LYS A 559 -14.47 29.42 6.16
CA LYS A 559 -13.18 29.26 6.84
C LYS A 559 -13.32 28.22 7.95
N PRO A 560 -12.45 27.22 8.02
CA PRO A 560 -12.43 26.31 9.15
C PRO A 560 -12.34 27.17 10.41
N LYS A 561 -13.37 27.16 11.23
CA LYS A 561 -13.25 27.69 12.59
C LYS A 561 -12.03 26.97 13.13
N LYS A 562 -10.96 27.72 13.45
CA LYS A 562 -9.82 27.15 14.16
C LYS A 562 -10.44 26.51 15.39
N ASP A 563 -10.67 25.19 15.33
CA ASP A 563 -10.86 24.44 16.55
C ASP A 563 -9.71 24.89 17.41
N LYS A 564 -10.01 25.51 18.51
CA LYS A 564 -9.05 25.62 19.60
C LYS A 564 -8.74 24.17 19.91
N LYS A 565 -7.74 23.60 19.21
CA LYS A 565 -7.11 22.37 19.66
C LYS A 565 -6.84 22.67 21.11
N GLU A 566 -7.52 22.00 22.02
CA GLU A 566 -7.02 21.88 23.36
C GLU A 566 -5.55 21.56 23.18
N LYS A 567 -4.69 22.52 23.54
CA LYS A 567 -3.25 22.33 23.44
C LYS A 567 -3.02 21.08 24.25
N LYS A 568 -2.66 19.98 23.58
CA LYS A 568 -2.24 18.77 24.28
C LYS A 568 -1.18 19.23 25.25
N VAL A 569 -1.54 19.24 26.52
CA VAL A 569 -0.62 19.63 27.59
C VAL A 569 0.32 18.43 27.71
N TYR A 570 1.54 18.63 27.31
CA TYR A 570 2.59 17.66 27.54
C TYR A 570 3.15 17.89 28.94
N ASP A 571 3.47 16.78 29.59
CA ASP A 571 4.13 16.74 30.90
C ASP A 571 5.29 15.75 30.85
N LEU A 572 5.95 15.56 31.96
CA LEU A 572 7.10 14.66 32.04
C LEU A 572 6.74 13.20 31.76
N ASN A 573 5.48 12.79 31.95
CA ASN A 573 4.97 11.45 31.68
C ASN A 573 4.69 11.22 30.19
N SER A 574 4.70 12.27 29.40
CA SER A 574 4.51 12.21 27.93
C SER A 574 5.73 11.66 27.19
N TYR A 575 6.86 11.47 27.89
CA TYR A 575 8.12 10.99 27.29
C TYR A 575 8.48 9.60 27.81
N LYS A 576 9.02 8.77 26.94
CA LYS A 576 9.43 7.39 27.26
C LYS A 576 10.86 7.37 27.80
N PHE A 577 11.02 7.62 29.08
CA PHE A 577 12.30 7.44 29.78
C PHE A 577 12.57 5.96 30.09
N GLY A 578 13.83 5.53 29.98
CA GLY A 578 14.34 4.40 30.73
C GLY A 578 14.82 4.85 32.12
N SER A 579 15.10 3.94 33.04
CA SER A 579 15.57 4.26 34.40
C SER A 579 16.82 5.15 34.38
N HIS A 580 17.79 4.79 33.53
CA HIS A 580 19.05 5.53 33.39
C HIS A 580 18.85 6.92 32.75
N SER A 581 18.14 7.01 31.64
CA SER A 581 17.91 8.30 30.97
C SER A 581 17.05 9.25 31.84
N ARG A 582 16.17 8.71 32.65
CA ARG A 582 15.39 9.49 33.63
C ARG A 582 16.30 10.12 34.69
N GLU A 583 17.21 9.34 35.23
CA GLU A 583 18.16 9.85 36.23
C GLU A 583 19.11 10.93 35.64
N LEU A 584 19.60 10.72 34.42
CA LEU A 584 20.38 11.73 33.70
C LEU A 584 19.57 13.04 33.52
N PHE A 585 18.29 12.91 33.14
CA PHE A 585 17.42 14.07 32.96
C PHE A 585 17.18 14.82 34.22
N ASP A 586 16.86 14.14 35.33
CA ASP A 586 16.54 14.80 36.62
C ASP A 586 17.73 15.59 37.18
N ILE A 587 18.97 15.09 37.01
CA ILE A 587 20.19 15.79 37.38
C ILE A 587 20.46 16.98 36.45
N LEU A 588 20.38 16.75 35.12
CA LEU A 588 20.65 17.77 34.11
C LEU A 588 19.64 18.92 34.20
N SER A 589 18.33 18.62 34.30
CA SER A 589 17.24 19.60 34.45
C SER A 589 17.47 20.52 35.64
N LYS A 590 17.82 19.94 36.80
CA LYS A 590 18.16 20.68 38.00
C LYS A 590 19.35 21.61 37.78
N GLY A 591 20.39 21.13 37.09
CA GLY A 591 21.58 21.90 36.74
C GLY A 591 21.26 23.08 35.79
N ILE A 592 20.43 22.84 34.76
CA ILE A 592 20.01 23.88 33.80
C ILE A 592 19.22 24.98 34.50
N LYS A 593 18.26 24.61 35.35
CA LYS A 593 17.44 25.58 36.11
C LYS A 593 18.24 26.39 37.11
N ALA A 594 19.35 25.87 37.60
CA ALA A 594 20.27 26.56 38.49
C ALA A 594 21.17 27.59 37.78
N LEU A 595 21.23 27.61 36.43
CA LEU A 595 22.03 28.59 35.69
C LEU A 595 21.47 30.02 35.76
N ASP A 596 20.13 30.16 35.77
CA ASP A 596 19.45 31.45 35.90
C ASP A 596 17.99 31.23 36.32
N GLU A 597 17.48 32.02 37.31
CA GLU A 597 16.12 31.89 37.81
C GLU A 597 15.00 32.20 36.82
N ARG A 598 15.32 32.90 35.74
CA ARG A 598 14.39 33.24 34.64
C ARG A 598 14.21 32.12 33.60
N ILE A 599 14.93 31.04 33.74
CA ILE A 599 14.83 29.90 32.82
C ILE A 599 13.49 29.19 33.04
N THR A 600 12.73 29.01 31.96
CA THR A 600 11.48 28.26 31.95
C THR A 600 11.64 26.93 31.21
N GLU A 601 11.09 25.87 31.81
CA GLU A 601 11.00 24.54 31.23
C GLU A 601 9.64 24.35 30.56
N ASN A 602 9.63 23.87 29.30
CA ASN A 602 8.40 23.65 28.57
C ASN A 602 8.42 22.27 27.95
N PHE A 603 7.32 21.55 28.09
CA PHE A 603 7.12 20.22 27.51
C PHE A 603 6.43 20.35 26.16
N ASN A 604 7.07 19.82 25.08
CA ASN A 604 6.60 19.92 23.72
C ASN A 604 6.43 18.52 23.10
N GLN A 605 5.79 18.43 21.94
CA GLN A 605 5.72 17.17 21.23
C GLN A 605 7.12 16.69 20.81
N GLY A 606 7.66 15.70 21.53
CA GLY A 606 8.91 15.03 21.17
C GLY A 606 10.18 15.60 21.80
N TYR A 607 10.14 16.75 22.48
CA TYR A 607 11.29 17.32 23.19
C TYR A 607 10.90 18.22 24.36
N ILE A 608 11.79 18.37 25.32
CA ILE A 608 11.67 19.26 26.46
C ILE A 608 12.58 20.47 26.21
N SER A 609 12.04 21.69 26.22
CA SER A 609 12.79 22.89 25.94
C SER A 609 13.05 23.72 27.20
N TYR A 610 14.27 24.27 27.25
CA TYR A 610 14.62 25.30 28.26
C TYR A 610 14.78 26.62 27.55
N LYS A 611 14.03 27.61 28.04
CA LYS A 611 13.89 28.91 27.41
C LYS A 611 14.32 30.02 28.37
N PHE A 612 15.06 30.96 27.84
CA PHE A 612 15.35 32.27 28.45
C PHE A 612 14.57 33.37 27.69
N SER A 613 15.12 33.99 26.66
CA SER A 613 14.36 34.79 25.68
C SER A 613 13.79 33.92 24.55
N LYS A 614 14.56 32.95 24.10
CA LYS A 614 14.22 31.87 23.15
C LYS A 614 14.69 30.55 23.73
N ASN A 615 14.34 29.43 23.12
CA ASN A 615 14.93 28.14 23.48
C ASN A 615 16.45 28.22 23.29
N PHE A 616 17.24 27.83 24.29
CA PHE A 616 18.68 27.74 24.18
C PHE A 616 19.17 26.30 24.22
N VAL A 617 18.40 25.40 24.80
CA VAL A 617 18.61 23.96 24.69
C VAL A 617 17.26 23.22 24.62
N ASP A 618 17.17 22.24 23.74
CA ASP A 618 16.09 21.31 23.62
C ASP A 618 16.60 19.89 23.91
N ILE A 619 15.88 19.13 24.75
CA ILE A 619 16.23 17.77 25.17
C ILE A 619 15.28 16.77 24.53
N VAL A 620 15.81 15.91 23.69
CA VAL A 620 15.09 14.74 23.14
C VAL A 620 15.41 13.53 23.99
N VAL A 621 14.37 12.96 24.59
CA VAL A 621 14.48 11.80 25.48
C VAL A 621 14.58 10.52 24.67
N GLN A 622 15.57 9.69 25.00
CA GLN A 622 15.68 8.34 24.49
C GLN A 622 15.68 7.34 25.67
N THR A 623 15.44 6.07 25.38
CA THR A 623 15.34 5.05 26.45
C THR A 623 16.66 4.88 27.22
N LYS A 624 17.82 5.07 26.56
CA LYS A 624 19.15 4.83 27.15
C LYS A 624 19.93 6.11 27.44
N ASP A 625 19.63 7.21 26.73
CA ASP A 625 20.43 8.44 26.76
C ASP A 625 19.55 9.67 26.49
N LEU A 626 20.16 10.85 26.50
CA LEU A 626 19.54 12.12 26.16
C LEU A 626 20.28 12.75 24.98
N LYS A 627 19.55 13.33 24.03
CA LYS A 627 20.10 14.18 22.99
C LYS A 627 19.79 15.64 23.29
N LEU A 628 20.83 16.43 23.40
CA LEU A 628 20.74 17.86 23.69
C LEU A 628 20.98 18.64 22.40
N TYR A 629 20.02 19.47 22.01
CA TYR A 629 20.14 20.35 20.86
C TYR A 629 20.38 21.77 21.32
N LEU A 630 21.58 22.35 21.05
CA LEU A 630 21.98 23.68 21.48
C LEU A 630 21.67 24.70 20.38
N ASN A 631 20.98 25.77 20.74
CA ASN A 631 20.58 26.81 19.79
C ASN A 631 21.66 27.88 19.64
N MET A 632 22.74 27.49 18.96
CA MET A 632 23.85 28.33 18.53
C MET A 632 24.53 27.72 17.31
N LYS A 633 25.37 28.47 16.61
CA LYS A 633 26.11 27.97 15.45
C LYS A 633 27.27 27.06 15.91
N PHE A 634 27.52 26.00 15.16
CA PHE A 634 28.54 24.99 15.50
C PHE A 634 29.95 25.59 15.64
N ASN A 635 30.32 26.53 14.80
CA ASN A 635 31.61 27.19 14.82
C ASN A 635 31.81 28.20 15.98
N GLU A 636 30.74 28.44 16.78
CA GLU A 636 30.81 29.36 17.94
C GLU A 636 30.90 28.59 19.26
N LEU A 637 30.74 27.25 19.24
CA LEU A 637 30.82 26.39 20.41
C LEU A 637 32.28 26.06 20.74
N GLN A 638 32.65 26.22 22.00
CA GLN A 638 33.91 25.71 22.52
C GLN A 638 33.67 24.30 23.12
N ASP A 639 34.12 23.27 22.43
CA ASP A 639 33.95 21.88 22.82
C ASP A 639 35.26 21.13 22.81
N GLU A 640 36.01 21.23 23.90
CA GLU A 640 37.33 20.60 24.05
C GLU A 640 37.30 19.08 24.00
N LYS A 641 36.14 18.47 24.37
CA LYS A 641 35.98 16.99 24.37
C LYS A 641 35.46 16.45 23.05
N ASN A 642 35.15 17.29 22.06
CA ASN A 642 34.55 16.88 20.79
C ASN A 642 33.29 16.01 20.93
N LEU A 643 32.41 16.32 21.89
CA LEU A 643 31.14 15.61 22.09
C LEU A 643 30.02 16.12 21.18
N ALA A 644 30.17 17.30 20.61
CA ALA A 644 29.17 17.96 19.79
C ALA A 644 29.26 17.56 18.32
N ARG A 645 28.09 17.48 17.67
CA ARG A 645 27.96 17.21 16.22
C ARG A 645 27.25 18.36 15.54
N ASP A 646 27.73 18.71 14.35
CA ASP A 646 27.07 19.68 13.48
C ASP A 646 25.83 19.08 12.85
N MET A 647 24.68 19.70 13.12
CA MET A 647 23.36 19.34 12.62
C MET A 647 22.80 20.37 11.64
N THR A 648 23.60 21.35 11.21
CA THR A 648 23.19 22.37 10.24
C THR A 648 22.64 21.70 8.98
N ASN A 649 21.43 22.07 8.57
CA ASN A 649 20.70 21.50 7.43
C ASN A 649 20.29 20.01 7.56
N LYS A 650 20.37 19.40 8.73
CA LYS A 650 19.88 18.05 8.99
C LYS A 650 18.53 18.10 9.72
N GLY A 651 17.58 17.23 9.30
CA GLY A 651 16.29 17.12 9.97
C GLY A 651 16.41 16.44 11.33
N HIS A 652 15.93 17.12 12.40
CA HIS A 652 15.89 16.60 13.78
C HIS A 652 14.69 17.17 14.57
N SER A 653 14.39 16.56 15.70
CA SER A 653 13.41 17.09 16.66
C SER A 653 14.12 18.03 17.62
N GLY A 654 13.64 19.26 17.78
CA GLY A 654 14.28 20.30 18.59
C GLY A 654 14.78 21.46 17.75
N ASN A 655 15.22 22.55 18.40
CA ASN A 655 15.74 23.74 17.74
C ASN A 655 17.22 23.87 18.07
N GLY A 656 18.07 24.05 17.06
CA GLY A 656 19.48 24.26 17.23
C GLY A 656 20.33 23.44 16.28
N ASP A 657 21.49 23.98 15.90
CA ASP A 657 22.37 23.38 14.90
C ASP A 657 23.43 22.44 15.49
N ILE A 658 23.38 22.17 16.80
CA ILE A 658 24.38 21.38 17.52
C ILE A 658 23.69 20.26 18.30
N GLU A 659 24.07 19.00 18.05
CA GLU A 659 23.65 17.84 18.85
C GLU A 659 24.79 17.41 19.79
N VAL A 660 24.46 17.24 21.08
CA VAL A 660 25.35 16.62 22.07
C VAL A 660 24.63 15.43 22.68
N LYS A 661 25.25 14.26 22.69
CA LYS A 661 24.70 13.04 23.28
C LYS A 661 25.19 12.90 24.72
N LEU A 662 24.24 12.83 25.67
CA LEU A 662 24.54 12.59 27.10
C LEU A 662 24.19 11.14 27.45
N GLU A 663 25.22 10.34 27.71
CA GLU A 663 25.10 8.91 28.00
C GLU A 663 25.42 8.53 29.44
N THR A 664 26.25 9.33 30.13
CA THR A 664 26.73 9.03 31.48
C THR A 664 26.65 10.25 32.41
N LYS A 665 26.59 10.00 33.72
CA LYS A 665 26.51 11.07 34.75
C LYS A 665 27.76 11.92 34.79
N GLU A 666 28.91 11.33 34.55
CA GLU A 666 30.23 12.01 34.56
C GLU A 666 30.31 13.13 33.53
N ASN A 667 29.54 13.00 32.45
CA ASN A 667 29.48 14.02 31.40
C ASN A 667 28.49 15.16 31.66
N ILE A 668 27.64 15.07 32.69
CA ILE A 668 26.65 16.11 33.01
C ILE A 668 27.30 17.48 33.25
N PRO A 669 28.39 17.61 34.09
CA PRO A 669 29.01 18.91 34.30
C PRO A 669 29.55 19.55 33.04
N TYR A 670 30.13 18.72 32.14
CA TYR A 670 30.62 19.19 30.86
C TYR A 670 29.49 19.64 29.92
N CYS A 671 28.44 18.84 29.81
CA CYS A 671 27.25 19.20 29.02
C CYS A 671 26.56 20.49 29.54
N LEU A 672 26.52 20.69 30.87
CA LEU A 672 26.06 21.95 31.45
C LEU A 672 26.92 23.14 31.05
N GLY A 673 28.24 22.96 30.92
CA GLY A 673 29.15 23.98 30.39
C GLY A 673 28.85 24.36 28.93
N LEU A 674 28.56 23.37 28.08
CA LEU A 674 28.15 23.61 26.69
C LEU A 674 26.78 24.31 26.61
N ILE A 675 25.80 23.88 27.43
CA ILE A 675 24.47 24.52 27.53
C ILE A 675 24.58 25.95 27.99
N LYS A 676 25.48 26.26 28.95
CA LYS A 676 25.74 27.60 29.45
C LYS A 676 26.23 28.54 28.36
N GLN A 677 27.11 28.08 27.42
CA GLN A 677 27.52 28.88 26.28
C GLN A 677 26.34 29.30 25.38
N ALA A 678 25.39 28.40 25.13
CA ALA A 678 24.18 28.71 24.37
C ALA A 678 23.26 29.71 25.09
N LEU A 679 23.18 29.65 26.43
CA LEU A 679 22.47 30.62 27.26
C LEU A 679 23.16 31.98 27.24
N GLU A 680 24.47 32.05 27.48
CA GLU A 680 25.26 33.28 27.50
C GLU A 680 25.20 34.05 26.18
N LYS A 681 25.16 33.34 25.06
CA LYS A 681 24.93 33.93 23.75
C LYS A 681 23.61 34.69 23.64
N GLN A 682 22.54 34.18 24.28
CA GLN A 682 21.26 34.86 24.29
C GLN A 682 21.27 36.07 25.25
N MET A 683 22.08 36.01 26.31
CA MET A 683 22.24 37.12 27.26
C MET A 683 23.07 38.26 26.65
N GLY A 684 24.15 37.95 25.90
CA GLY A 684 25.04 38.92 25.27
C GLY A 684 24.45 39.72 24.12
N GLY A 685 23.35 39.22 23.50
CA GLY A 685 22.66 39.91 22.40
C GLY A 685 21.86 41.16 22.80
N ARG A 686 21.72 41.48 24.10
CA ARG A 686 21.02 42.67 24.58
C ARG A 686 21.84 43.92 24.81
N ASN A 687 23.18 43.83 24.72
CA ASN A 687 24.06 44.99 24.92
C ASN A 687 24.53 45.67 23.62
N ARG A 688 23.85 45.39 22.50
CA ARG A 688 24.07 46.06 21.21
C ARG A 688 22.75 46.42 20.55
N GLN A 689 21.95 47.22 21.22
CA GLN A 689 20.95 48.09 20.61
C GLN A 689 20.80 49.38 21.42
#